data_e80cf556dd66ddf347849454ecb96222
#
_entry.id   e80cf556dd66ddf347849454ecb96222
#
_cell.length_a   1.000
_cell.length_b   1.000
_cell.length_c   1.000
_cell.angle_alpha   90.00
_cell.angle_beta   90.00
_cell.angle_gamma   90.00
#
_symmetry.space_group_name_H-M   'P 1'
#
loop_
_entity.id
_entity.type
_entity.pdbx_description
1 polymer ?
#
loop_
_entity_poly.entity_id
_entity_poly.type
_entity_poly.pdbx_seq_one_letter_code
_entity_poly.pdbx_strand_id
1 'polypeptide(L)'
;MSQDKTTADIERQAALDYHEFPRPGKLEIRPTKPMATGLDLARAYSPGVAEACTEIAANPLDAVRYTAKGNLVAVITNGTAVLGLGNIGAQASKPVMEGKAVLFKKFAGLDCFDIEVNEADPEALADLVCKLEPTFGAVNLEDIKAPDCFIVERICRERMNIPVFHDDQHGTAIVVAAAATNALQIVGKKAQDIRVVGLGAGAAGIACHTMLRKMGVPVANTTLFDKDGVLHPRRTDLCPEQMDFANADADLTLEEALKGADLFLGLSGPGLLPPKLVGAMAPNPIIFALANPTPEIMPDEARAASPGAMIATGRSDFPNQVNNVLCFPFIFRGALDVAASDINDEMKLACVDAIASLARATTSAEVGAAYQGEKLTFGPEYLIPKPFDPRLLPTIAAAVAQAAMDSGVAQKTIDLDAYRHTLEAQVFRSSLIMRQVFEAARQSKRRIVFAEGEDERVIRTAQAMVEETVDTPILIGRPEIIEARIERAGLTIKAGRDFEIVNPQNDERYRDYWQTYQRKMERRGVSPDIAKAVLRTNTTAIAAVMVARGDADSLICGAFGQYLWHLNYVQQMLGGAEHHPVAALSLMIFDNGPLFVADTHINTEQTPETLVETTLAAARHVRRFGIEPQIALCSGSQFGNRECASGRVMRAAMELLDAQNLDFGYEGEMHTDAALDPELRERLFPGNRLQGKANVLIYANTDAAGAARNLLKAVAGGLEVGPILMGMGNRAHIVTPSVTTRGLLNIAALAGSDVSSYG
;
A
#
# COMPACT_ATOMS: atom_id res chain seq x y z
N MET A 1 0.76 43.88 -20.52
CA MET A 1 -0.37 43.09 -21.04
C MET A 1 -0.14 41.65 -20.60
N SER A 2 -0.70 41.24 -19.44
CA SER A 2 -0.72 39.83 -19.05
C SER A 2 -1.80 39.15 -19.92
N GLN A 3 -1.38 38.26 -20.82
CA GLN A 3 -2.34 37.36 -21.47
C GLN A 3 -2.94 36.50 -20.36
N ASP A 4 -4.25 36.48 -20.21
CA ASP A 4 -4.96 35.55 -19.37
C ASP A 4 -4.65 34.13 -19.89
N LYS A 5 -3.80 33.39 -19.14
CA LYS A 5 -3.46 31.98 -19.46
C LYS A 5 -4.75 31.17 -19.33
N THR A 6 -5.03 30.36 -20.33
CA THR A 6 -6.14 29.39 -20.24
C THR A 6 -5.84 28.30 -19.23
N THR A 7 -6.84 27.60 -18.71
CA THR A 7 -6.66 26.44 -17.81
C THR A 7 -5.73 25.41 -18.45
N ALA A 8 -5.86 25.17 -19.74
CA ALA A 8 -5.00 24.26 -20.50
C ALA A 8 -3.51 24.71 -20.52
N ASP A 9 -3.25 26.04 -20.60
CA ASP A 9 -1.89 26.56 -20.55
C ASP A 9 -1.26 26.37 -19.16
N ILE A 10 -2.05 26.51 -18.11
CA ILE A 10 -1.61 26.31 -16.72
C ILE A 10 -1.27 24.82 -16.48
N GLU A 11 -2.15 23.91 -16.89
CA GLU A 11 -1.92 22.46 -16.79
C GLU A 11 -0.72 22.01 -17.61
N ARG A 12 -0.57 22.53 -18.82
CA ARG A 12 0.60 22.26 -19.66
C ARG A 12 1.91 22.72 -18.98
N GLN A 13 1.91 23.92 -18.40
CA GLN A 13 3.11 24.42 -17.70
C GLN A 13 3.41 23.59 -16.46
N ALA A 14 2.40 23.23 -15.67
CA ALA A 14 2.60 22.38 -14.49
C ALA A 14 3.19 21.00 -14.86
N ALA A 15 2.77 20.41 -15.98
CA ALA A 15 3.32 19.17 -16.48
C ALA A 15 4.81 19.32 -16.88
N LEU A 16 5.18 20.42 -17.54
CA LEU A 16 6.59 20.71 -17.91
C LEU A 16 7.43 20.94 -16.67
N ASP A 17 6.94 21.75 -15.71
CA ASP A 17 7.63 22.04 -14.45
C ASP A 17 7.89 20.76 -13.65
N TYR A 18 6.95 19.81 -13.65
CA TYR A 18 7.12 18.50 -12.99
C TYR A 18 8.32 17.70 -13.57
N HIS A 19 8.60 17.84 -14.86
CA HIS A 19 9.72 17.12 -15.51
C HIS A 19 11.05 17.87 -15.37
N GLU A 20 11.03 19.20 -15.16
CA GLU A 20 12.21 20.05 -15.09
C GLU A 20 12.72 20.27 -13.66
N PHE A 21 11.83 20.38 -12.66
CA PHE A 21 12.14 20.77 -11.28
C PHE A 21 11.87 19.68 -10.25
N PRO A 22 12.66 19.62 -9.11
CA PRO A 22 13.83 20.46 -8.79
C PRO A 22 15.10 20.07 -9.54
N ARG A 23 15.09 18.94 -10.25
CA ARG A 23 16.13 18.43 -11.18
C ARG A 23 15.45 17.82 -12.39
N PRO A 24 16.04 17.97 -13.59
CA PRO A 24 15.49 17.33 -14.79
C PRO A 24 15.42 15.80 -14.66
N GLY A 25 14.34 15.21 -15.21
CA GLY A 25 14.11 13.78 -15.20
C GLY A 25 13.48 13.26 -13.91
N LYS A 26 13.13 11.96 -13.89
CA LYS A 26 12.41 11.30 -12.78
C LYS A 26 13.23 10.19 -12.11
N LEU A 27 14.41 9.86 -12.66
CA LEU A 27 15.26 8.78 -12.18
C LEU A 27 16.58 9.31 -11.61
N GLU A 28 17.07 8.63 -10.57
CA GLU A 28 18.42 8.77 -10.06
C GLU A 28 18.99 7.40 -9.68
N ILE A 29 20.30 7.25 -9.76
CA ILE A 29 21.01 6.04 -9.32
C ILE A 29 21.61 6.32 -7.95
N ARG A 30 21.31 5.46 -6.97
CA ARG A 30 21.84 5.53 -5.61
C ARG A 30 22.61 4.26 -5.26
N PRO A 31 23.79 4.36 -4.63
CA PRO A 31 24.49 3.19 -4.09
C PRO A 31 23.68 2.57 -2.95
N THR A 32 23.61 1.23 -2.91
CA THR A 32 22.94 0.48 -1.85
C THR A 32 23.89 0.09 -0.71
N LYS A 33 25.18 0.31 -0.88
CA LYS A 33 26.23 -0.03 0.09
C LYS A 33 27.01 1.24 0.47
N PRO A 34 27.51 1.34 1.72
CA PRO A 34 28.37 2.46 2.10
C PRO A 34 29.66 2.45 1.28
N MET A 35 30.17 3.64 1.00
CA MET A 35 31.45 3.86 0.30
C MET A 35 32.18 5.05 0.97
N ALA A 36 32.52 4.90 2.25
CA ALA A 36 33.11 5.95 3.07
C ALA A 36 34.55 5.65 3.50
N THR A 37 34.96 4.40 3.47
CA THR A 37 36.28 3.95 3.97
C THR A 37 37.09 3.20 2.90
N GLY A 38 38.43 3.11 3.12
CA GLY A 38 39.29 2.27 2.26
C GLY A 38 38.90 0.79 2.28
N LEU A 39 38.32 0.31 3.39
CA LEU A 39 37.80 -1.07 3.48
C LEU A 39 36.54 -1.25 2.60
N ASP A 40 35.67 -0.27 2.57
CA ASP A 40 34.49 -0.30 1.67
C ASP A 40 34.93 -0.34 0.21
N LEU A 41 35.92 0.49 -0.16
CA LEU A 41 36.49 0.50 -1.49
C LEU A 41 37.14 -0.84 -1.85
N ALA A 42 37.90 -1.43 -0.94
CA ALA A 42 38.52 -2.73 -1.14
C ALA A 42 37.52 -3.86 -1.34
N ARG A 43 36.38 -3.83 -0.66
CA ARG A 43 35.29 -4.82 -0.79
C ARG A 43 34.45 -4.58 -2.05
N ALA A 44 34.14 -3.32 -2.35
CA ALA A 44 33.25 -2.96 -3.45
C ALA A 44 33.91 -3.02 -4.81
N TYR A 45 35.23 -2.82 -4.89
CA TYR A 45 35.95 -2.76 -6.16
C TYR A 45 37.19 -3.68 -6.20
N SER A 46 38.32 -3.28 -5.68
CA SER A 46 39.56 -4.08 -5.78
C SER A 46 40.21 -4.22 -4.40
N PRO A 47 40.54 -5.45 -3.94
CA PRO A 47 40.47 -6.75 -4.63
C PRO A 47 39.16 -7.54 -4.43
N GLY A 48 38.28 -7.15 -3.48
CA GLY A 48 37.18 -7.97 -2.99
C GLY A 48 36.12 -8.33 -4.03
N VAL A 49 35.92 -7.52 -5.08
CA VAL A 49 34.95 -7.78 -6.16
C VAL A 49 35.25 -9.09 -6.91
N ALA A 50 36.52 -9.51 -6.94
CA ALA A 50 36.92 -10.75 -7.61
C ALA A 50 36.24 -12.00 -7.08
N GLU A 51 35.95 -12.05 -5.78
CA GLU A 51 35.26 -13.18 -5.14
C GLU A 51 33.83 -13.34 -5.73
N ALA A 52 33.07 -12.24 -5.80
CA ALA A 52 31.74 -12.29 -6.38
C ALA A 52 31.78 -12.67 -7.87
N CYS A 53 32.75 -12.17 -8.62
CA CYS A 53 32.92 -12.54 -10.04
C CYS A 53 33.22 -14.03 -10.21
N THR A 54 34.04 -14.60 -9.34
CA THR A 54 34.41 -16.03 -9.36
C THR A 54 33.20 -16.92 -9.07
N GLU A 55 32.39 -16.58 -8.07
CA GLU A 55 31.15 -17.30 -7.75
C GLU A 55 30.16 -17.26 -8.90
N ILE A 56 29.94 -16.09 -9.51
CA ILE A 56 29.03 -15.95 -10.66
C ILE A 56 29.56 -16.72 -11.89
N ALA A 57 30.86 -16.74 -12.11
CA ALA A 57 31.45 -17.49 -13.21
C ALA A 57 31.27 -19.02 -13.02
N ALA A 58 31.31 -19.49 -11.76
CA ALA A 58 31.06 -20.89 -11.43
C ALA A 58 29.58 -21.25 -11.50
N ASN A 59 28.69 -20.35 -11.10
CA ASN A 59 27.23 -20.53 -11.15
C ASN A 59 26.55 -19.23 -11.60
N PRO A 60 26.13 -19.08 -12.89
CA PRO A 60 25.52 -17.87 -13.42
C PRO A 60 24.25 -17.42 -12.67
N LEU A 61 23.52 -18.32 -11.99
CA LEU A 61 22.35 -17.98 -11.20
C LEU A 61 22.71 -17.13 -9.96
N ASP A 62 23.93 -17.19 -9.48
CA ASP A 62 24.39 -16.36 -8.37
C ASP A 62 24.51 -14.87 -8.73
N ALA A 63 24.38 -14.50 -10.00
CA ALA A 63 24.27 -13.10 -10.42
C ALA A 63 23.08 -12.39 -9.75
N VAL A 64 21.95 -13.06 -9.54
CA VAL A 64 20.80 -12.50 -8.78
C VAL A 64 21.08 -12.29 -7.30
N ARG A 65 22.10 -12.99 -6.75
CA ARG A 65 22.49 -12.91 -5.35
C ARG A 65 23.51 -11.82 -5.07
N TYR A 66 24.46 -11.65 -5.97
CA TYR A 66 25.62 -10.75 -5.79
C TYR A 66 25.53 -9.44 -6.55
N THR A 67 24.53 -9.26 -7.43
CA THR A 67 24.31 -8.05 -8.21
C THR A 67 22.87 -7.54 -8.11
N ALA A 68 22.59 -6.38 -8.71
CA ALA A 68 21.24 -5.84 -8.81
C ALA A 68 20.33 -6.59 -9.81
N LYS A 69 20.84 -7.55 -10.59
CA LYS A 69 20.14 -8.25 -11.67
C LYS A 69 18.77 -8.80 -11.24
N GLY A 70 18.70 -9.41 -10.05
CA GLY A 70 17.45 -10.02 -9.53
C GLY A 70 16.32 -9.04 -9.21
N ASN A 71 16.61 -7.73 -9.20
CA ASN A 71 15.62 -6.67 -8.94
C ASN A 71 15.59 -5.62 -10.05
N LEU A 72 16.22 -5.87 -11.19
CA LEU A 72 16.42 -4.87 -12.25
C LEU A 72 15.66 -5.26 -13.52
N VAL A 73 14.74 -4.40 -13.96
CA VAL A 73 13.96 -4.52 -15.19
C VAL A 73 14.47 -3.54 -16.24
N ALA A 74 14.55 -3.96 -17.51
CA ALA A 74 14.70 -3.02 -18.63
C ALA A 74 13.32 -2.63 -19.18
N VAL A 75 13.06 -1.35 -19.36
CA VAL A 75 11.95 -0.84 -20.21
C VAL A 75 12.55 -0.44 -21.54
N ILE A 76 12.19 -1.15 -22.61
CA ILE A 76 12.80 -0.96 -23.92
C ILE A 76 11.76 -0.50 -24.94
N THR A 77 12.09 0.57 -25.66
CA THR A 77 11.23 1.17 -26.69
C THR A 77 12.02 1.64 -27.89
N ASN A 78 11.36 1.73 -29.04
CA ASN A 78 11.85 2.52 -30.18
C ASN A 78 10.96 3.74 -30.47
N GLY A 79 9.97 4.01 -29.64
CA GLY A 79 9.09 5.17 -29.69
C GLY A 79 8.18 5.24 -30.92
N THR A 80 7.80 4.08 -31.48
CA THR A 80 7.02 4.02 -32.73
C THR A 80 5.51 3.99 -32.53
N ALA A 81 5.03 3.79 -31.28
CA ALA A 81 3.60 3.77 -30.94
C ALA A 81 3.30 4.42 -29.59
N VAL A 82 3.91 5.59 -29.33
CA VAL A 82 3.75 6.31 -28.05
C VAL A 82 2.31 6.77 -27.86
N LEU A 83 1.77 6.49 -26.70
CA LEU A 83 0.37 6.70 -26.32
C LEU A 83 -0.22 8.05 -26.76
N GLY A 84 -1.19 8.03 -27.70
CA GLY A 84 -1.88 9.20 -28.21
C GLY A 84 -1.04 10.11 -29.13
N LEU A 85 0.27 9.90 -29.26
CA LEU A 85 1.21 10.68 -30.06
C LEU A 85 1.72 9.95 -31.31
N GLY A 86 1.59 8.60 -31.31
CA GLY A 86 2.06 7.76 -32.42
C GLY A 86 3.58 7.65 -32.50
N ASN A 87 4.13 7.66 -33.71
CA ASN A 87 5.57 7.53 -33.93
C ASN A 87 6.27 8.89 -33.71
N ILE A 88 6.77 9.11 -32.50
CA ILE A 88 7.55 10.31 -32.15
C ILE A 88 9.06 10.02 -32.02
N GLY A 89 9.45 8.76 -32.18
CA GLY A 89 10.83 8.30 -32.11
C GLY A 89 11.37 8.08 -30.69
N ALA A 90 12.47 7.37 -30.61
CA ALA A 90 13.08 6.91 -29.35
C ALA A 90 13.37 8.06 -28.36
N GLN A 91 14.03 9.13 -28.81
CA GLN A 91 14.40 10.21 -27.91
C GLN A 91 13.20 10.94 -27.28
N ALA A 92 12.15 11.17 -28.06
CA ALA A 92 10.97 11.88 -27.57
C ALA A 92 10.08 11.01 -26.65
N SER A 93 10.24 9.69 -26.69
CA SER A 93 9.51 8.75 -25.79
C SER A 93 10.12 8.67 -24.38
N LYS A 94 11.36 9.14 -24.17
CA LYS A 94 12.07 9.05 -22.88
C LYS A 94 11.26 9.51 -21.66
N PRO A 95 10.53 10.64 -21.66
CA PRO A 95 9.72 11.03 -20.52
C PRO A 95 8.64 10.00 -20.12
N VAL A 96 8.08 9.27 -21.09
CA VAL A 96 7.11 8.19 -20.85
C VAL A 96 7.80 7.01 -20.20
N MET A 97 8.96 6.60 -20.70
CA MET A 97 9.75 5.45 -20.22
C MET A 97 10.28 5.69 -18.79
N GLU A 98 10.77 6.89 -18.49
CA GLU A 98 11.08 7.28 -17.10
C GLU A 98 9.84 7.20 -16.18
N GLY A 99 8.68 7.60 -16.69
CA GLY A 99 7.41 7.43 -15.97
C GLY A 99 7.11 5.96 -15.65
N LYS A 100 7.29 5.07 -16.63
CA LYS A 100 7.12 3.63 -16.46
C LYS A 100 8.09 3.08 -15.40
N ALA A 101 9.36 3.48 -15.43
CA ALA A 101 10.37 3.08 -14.44
C ALA A 101 10.00 3.54 -13.01
N VAL A 102 9.47 4.75 -12.86
CA VAL A 102 8.95 5.25 -11.55
C VAL A 102 7.80 4.39 -11.04
N LEU A 103 6.89 3.95 -11.91
CA LEU A 103 5.77 3.08 -11.52
C LEU A 103 6.26 1.70 -11.06
N PHE A 104 7.23 1.08 -11.74
CA PHE A 104 7.89 -0.15 -11.28
C PHE A 104 8.46 0.01 -9.86
N LYS A 105 9.20 1.11 -9.62
CA LYS A 105 9.80 1.39 -8.32
C LYS A 105 8.74 1.63 -7.25
N LYS A 106 7.76 2.47 -7.56
CA LYS A 106 6.71 2.89 -6.61
C LYS A 106 5.82 1.73 -6.16
N PHE A 107 5.37 0.90 -7.09
CA PHE A 107 4.33 -0.11 -6.80
C PHE A 107 4.90 -1.48 -6.45
N ALA A 108 6.07 -1.83 -6.97
CA ALA A 108 6.66 -3.17 -6.76
C ALA A 108 8.08 -3.15 -6.18
N GLY A 109 8.66 -1.98 -5.90
CA GLY A 109 10.03 -1.87 -5.39
C GLY A 109 11.11 -2.29 -6.40
N LEU A 110 10.74 -2.52 -7.66
CA LEU A 110 11.65 -2.92 -8.73
C LEU A 110 12.49 -1.73 -9.21
N ASP A 111 13.77 -1.93 -9.36
CA ASP A 111 14.64 -1.00 -10.04
C ASP A 111 14.47 -1.14 -11.56
N CYS A 112 14.58 -0.05 -12.28
CA CYS A 112 14.32 -0.06 -13.71
C CYS A 112 15.24 0.91 -14.44
N PHE A 113 15.80 0.45 -15.57
CA PHE A 113 16.43 1.32 -16.56
C PHE A 113 15.55 1.40 -17.79
N ASP A 114 15.29 2.63 -18.23
CA ASP A 114 14.67 2.91 -19.51
C ASP A 114 15.73 2.98 -20.60
N ILE A 115 15.48 2.30 -21.73
CA ILE A 115 16.40 2.14 -22.84
C ILE A 115 15.66 2.47 -24.14
N GLU A 116 15.87 3.67 -24.63
CA GLU A 116 15.32 4.16 -25.89
C GLU A 116 16.28 3.82 -27.03
N VAL A 117 15.83 2.98 -27.97
CA VAL A 117 16.64 2.42 -29.04
C VAL A 117 16.24 3.03 -30.38
N ASN A 118 17.19 3.64 -31.08
CA ASN A 118 16.95 4.16 -32.41
C ASN A 118 17.13 3.07 -33.48
N GLU A 119 16.28 2.05 -33.46
CA GLU A 119 16.24 0.94 -34.40
C GLU A 119 14.80 0.71 -34.89
N ALA A 120 14.62 0.72 -36.18
CA ALA A 120 13.32 0.56 -36.82
C ALA A 120 13.07 -0.88 -37.33
N ASP A 121 14.14 -1.63 -37.59
CA ASP A 121 14.02 -3.03 -38.00
C ASP A 121 13.70 -3.91 -36.79
N PRO A 122 12.58 -4.66 -36.79
CA PRO A 122 12.16 -5.43 -35.62
C PRO A 122 13.13 -6.59 -35.29
N GLU A 123 13.78 -7.21 -36.27
CA GLU A 123 14.70 -8.31 -36.02
C GLU A 123 16.02 -7.77 -35.41
N ALA A 124 16.51 -6.63 -35.91
CA ALA A 124 17.70 -5.95 -35.37
C ALA A 124 17.41 -5.44 -33.93
N LEU A 125 16.21 -4.90 -33.66
CA LEU A 125 15.82 -4.48 -32.33
C LEU A 125 15.78 -5.70 -31.38
N ALA A 126 15.18 -6.82 -31.79
CA ALA A 126 15.14 -8.04 -31.00
C ALA A 126 16.55 -8.59 -30.70
N ASP A 127 17.45 -8.55 -31.70
CA ASP A 127 18.85 -8.93 -31.54
C ASP A 127 19.56 -8.09 -30.46
N LEU A 128 19.31 -6.79 -30.45
CA LEU A 128 19.86 -5.89 -29.44
C LEU A 128 19.32 -6.22 -28.06
N VAL A 129 18.00 -6.39 -27.93
CA VAL A 129 17.34 -6.74 -26.66
C VAL A 129 17.91 -8.04 -26.09
N CYS A 130 18.07 -9.09 -26.91
CA CYS A 130 18.65 -10.36 -26.48
C CYS A 130 20.08 -10.22 -25.93
N LYS A 131 20.88 -9.30 -26.47
CA LYS A 131 22.24 -9.06 -25.98
C LYS A 131 22.33 -8.36 -24.65
N LEU A 132 21.21 -7.75 -24.17
CA LEU A 132 21.13 -7.09 -22.87
C LEU A 132 20.75 -8.06 -21.71
N GLU A 133 20.39 -9.31 -21.99
CA GLU A 133 20.01 -10.32 -21.00
C GLU A 133 20.98 -10.44 -19.80
N PRO A 134 22.31 -10.38 -19.96
CA PRO A 134 23.21 -10.49 -18.81
C PRO A 134 23.01 -9.42 -17.74
N THR A 135 22.51 -8.25 -18.11
CA THR A 135 22.33 -7.10 -17.20
C THR A 135 21.03 -7.18 -16.40
N PHE A 136 19.95 -7.67 -17.02
CA PHE A 136 18.60 -7.54 -16.48
C PHE A 136 18.02 -8.85 -16.00
N GLY A 137 17.13 -8.78 -15.01
CA GLY A 137 16.32 -9.92 -14.55
C GLY A 137 15.06 -10.14 -15.39
N ALA A 138 14.57 -9.08 -16.06
CA ALA A 138 13.41 -9.15 -16.95
C ALA A 138 13.41 -7.95 -17.93
N VAL A 139 12.63 -8.06 -19.01
CA VAL A 139 12.44 -7.01 -20.01
C VAL A 139 10.97 -6.68 -20.20
N ASN A 140 10.63 -5.40 -20.07
CA ASN A 140 9.38 -4.81 -20.50
C ASN A 140 9.56 -4.13 -21.85
N LEU A 141 8.85 -4.60 -22.87
CA LEU A 141 8.74 -3.94 -24.17
C LEU A 141 7.60 -2.94 -24.13
N GLU A 142 7.83 -1.72 -24.63
CA GLU A 142 6.90 -0.60 -24.53
C GLU A 142 6.84 0.22 -25.80
N ASP A 143 5.64 0.67 -26.20
CA ASP A 143 5.41 1.63 -27.28
C ASP A 143 6.04 1.21 -28.65
N ILE A 144 6.09 -0.09 -28.94
CA ILE A 144 6.51 -0.64 -30.23
C ILE A 144 5.25 -0.92 -31.06
N LYS A 145 5.19 -0.35 -32.28
CA LYS A 145 4.02 -0.47 -33.15
C LYS A 145 3.75 -1.91 -33.62
N ALA A 146 2.50 -2.26 -33.85
CA ALA A 146 2.13 -3.48 -34.59
C ALA A 146 2.41 -3.29 -36.10
N PRO A 147 2.85 -4.35 -36.84
CA PRO A 147 3.06 -5.73 -36.39
C PRO A 147 4.44 -5.99 -35.76
N ASP A 148 5.35 -5.00 -35.78
CA ASP A 148 6.75 -5.14 -35.35
C ASP A 148 6.85 -5.67 -33.92
N CYS A 149 5.96 -5.22 -33.01
CA CYS A 149 5.92 -5.65 -31.61
C CYS A 149 5.76 -7.18 -31.44
N PHE A 150 4.98 -7.82 -32.30
CA PHE A 150 4.78 -9.28 -32.26
C PHE A 150 6.08 -10.02 -32.63
N ILE A 151 6.82 -9.50 -33.63
CA ILE A 151 8.08 -10.07 -34.10
C ILE A 151 9.13 -9.94 -33.00
N VAL A 152 9.27 -8.74 -32.42
CA VAL A 152 10.27 -8.45 -31.38
C VAL A 152 10.01 -9.32 -30.15
N GLU A 153 8.77 -9.35 -29.64
CA GLU A 153 8.45 -10.13 -28.46
C GLU A 153 8.67 -11.64 -28.69
N ARG A 154 8.22 -12.18 -29.82
CA ARG A 154 8.39 -13.59 -30.15
C ARG A 154 9.86 -13.99 -30.19
N ILE A 155 10.70 -13.25 -30.91
CA ILE A 155 12.14 -13.54 -31.01
C ILE A 155 12.83 -13.46 -29.64
N CYS A 156 12.51 -12.44 -28.85
CA CYS A 156 13.09 -12.28 -27.51
C CYS A 156 12.69 -13.44 -26.59
N ARG A 157 11.41 -13.82 -26.56
CA ARG A 157 10.93 -14.93 -25.73
C ARG A 157 11.51 -16.29 -26.14
N GLU A 158 11.74 -16.51 -27.44
CA GLU A 158 12.37 -17.74 -27.96
C GLU A 158 13.86 -17.86 -27.60
N ARG A 159 14.56 -16.73 -27.45
CA ARG A 159 16.02 -16.69 -27.34
C ARG A 159 16.55 -16.36 -25.95
N MET A 160 15.75 -15.69 -25.10
CA MET A 160 16.15 -15.26 -23.76
C MET A 160 15.65 -16.24 -22.70
N ASN A 161 16.40 -16.35 -21.59
CA ASN A 161 16.05 -17.17 -20.42
C ASN A 161 15.59 -16.31 -19.24
N ILE A 162 15.15 -15.09 -19.51
CA ILE A 162 14.53 -14.17 -18.56
C ILE A 162 13.17 -13.72 -19.09
N PRO A 163 12.23 -13.33 -18.22
CA PRO A 163 10.91 -12.87 -18.65
C PRO A 163 10.98 -11.70 -19.62
N VAL A 164 10.26 -11.83 -20.75
CA VAL A 164 10.01 -10.75 -21.71
C VAL A 164 8.50 -10.55 -21.80
N PHE A 165 8.04 -9.32 -21.66
CA PHE A 165 6.62 -8.98 -21.60
C PHE A 165 6.37 -7.65 -22.30
N HIS A 166 5.44 -7.61 -23.24
CA HIS A 166 5.03 -6.38 -23.90
C HIS A 166 3.81 -5.80 -23.20
N ASP A 167 3.96 -4.72 -22.46
CA ASP A 167 2.88 -4.22 -21.60
C ASP A 167 1.67 -3.70 -22.37
N ASP A 168 1.84 -3.00 -23.49
CA ASP A 168 0.72 -2.54 -24.31
C ASP A 168 -0.17 -3.68 -24.85
N GLN A 169 0.44 -4.85 -25.04
CA GLN A 169 -0.32 -6.06 -25.41
C GLN A 169 -0.93 -6.70 -24.18
N HIS A 170 -0.09 -7.22 -23.29
CA HIS A 170 -0.49 -8.15 -22.25
C HIS A 170 -1.00 -7.44 -20.98
N GLY A 171 -0.42 -6.29 -20.61
CA GLY A 171 -0.90 -5.52 -19.45
C GLY A 171 -2.32 -5.04 -19.67
N THR A 172 -2.61 -4.45 -20.82
CA THR A 172 -3.97 -4.05 -21.21
C THR A 172 -4.91 -5.24 -21.27
N ALA A 173 -4.49 -6.35 -21.89
CA ALA A 173 -5.31 -7.56 -22.01
C ALA A 173 -5.69 -8.16 -20.65
N ILE A 174 -4.77 -8.19 -19.69
CA ILE A 174 -5.00 -8.72 -18.34
C ILE A 174 -6.03 -7.86 -17.60
N VAL A 175 -5.89 -6.53 -17.62
CA VAL A 175 -6.80 -5.62 -16.93
C VAL A 175 -8.19 -5.63 -17.55
N VAL A 176 -8.29 -5.65 -18.89
CA VAL A 176 -9.55 -5.83 -19.64
C VAL A 176 -10.22 -7.15 -19.26
N ALA A 177 -9.46 -8.24 -19.22
CA ALA A 177 -9.96 -9.56 -18.84
C ALA A 177 -10.49 -9.61 -17.41
N ALA A 178 -9.81 -8.96 -16.46
CA ALA A 178 -10.27 -8.85 -15.07
C ALA A 178 -11.58 -8.05 -14.98
N ALA A 179 -11.67 -6.91 -15.68
CA ALA A 179 -12.90 -6.13 -15.76
C ALA A 179 -14.04 -6.91 -16.40
N ALA A 180 -13.77 -7.66 -17.50
CA ALA A 180 -14.75 -8.49 -18.18
C ALA A 180 -15.25 -9.63 -17.30
N THR A 181 -14.37 -10.30 -16.54
CA THR A 181 -14.74 -11.34 -15.56
C THR A 181 -15.77 -10.83 -14.58
N ASN A 182 -15.53 -9.66 -13.99
CA ASN A 182 -16.42 -9.05 -13.02
C ASN A 182 -17.72 -8.51 -13.66
N ALA A 183 -17.64 -7.92 -14.83
CA ALA A 183 -18.82 -7.45 -15.56
C ALA A 183 -19.74 -8.64 -15.93
N LEU A 184 -19.18 -9.74 -16.43
CA LEU A 184 -19.94 -10.95 -16.74
C LEU A 184 -20.63 -11.55 -15.52
N GLN A 185 -19.95 -11.55 -14.36
CA GLN A 185 -20.54 -11.97 -13.09
C GLN A 185 -21.76 -11.12 -12.72
N ILE A 186 -21.68 -9.79 -12.87
CA ILE A 186 -22.77 -8.87 -12.54
C ILE A 186 -23.97 -9.09 -13.47
N VAL A 187 -23.76 -9.26 -14.78
CA VAL A 187 -24.86 -9.50 -15.73
C VAL A 187 -25.35 -10.95 -15.74
N GLY A 188 -24.67 -11.86 -15.03
CA GLY A 188 -25.04 -13.28 -14.97
C GLY A 188 -24.83 -14.05 -16.27
N LYS A 189 -23.86 -13.61 -17.13
CA LYS A 189 -23.53 -14.26 -18.40
C LYS A 189 -22.21 -15.05 -18.28
N LYS A 190 -22.09 -16.13 -19.04
CA LYS A 190 -20.85 -16.91 -19.12
C LYS A 190 -20.05 -16.49 -20.34
N ALA A 191 -18.72 -16.53 -20.24
CA ALA A 191 -17.81 -16.16 -21.33
C ALA A 191 -18.10 -16.92 -22.64
N GLN A 192 -18.47 -18.19 -22.57
CA GLN A 192 -18.76 -19.02 -23.72
C GLN A 192 -20.03 -18.62 -24.50
N ASP A 193 -20.92 -17.86 -23.86
CA ASP A 193 -22.26 -17.56 -24.40
C ASP A 193 -22.38 -16.15 -24.98
N ILE A 194 -21.35 -15.28 -24.72
CA ILE A 194 -21.39 -13.88 -25.15
C ILE A 194 -20.93 -13.66 -26.57
N ARG A 195 -21.46 -12.60 -27.19
CA ARG A 195 -20.99 -12.07 -28.47
C ARG A 195 -20.15 -10.81 -28.22
N VAL A 196 -18.95 -10.81 -28.78
CA VAL A 196 -17.96 -9.73 -28.60
C VAL A 196 -17.71 -9.04 -29.93
N VAL A 197 -17.75 -7.71 -29.93
CA VAL A 197 -17.37 -6.88 -31.06
C VAL A 197 -16.18 -5.99 -30.66
N GLY A 198 -15.08 -6.15 -31.38
CA GLY A 198 -13.86 -5.36 -31.19
C GLY A 198 -13.70 -4.30 -32.28
N LEU A 199 -13.32 -3.09 -31.90
CA LEU A 199 -12.95 -2.01 -32.80
C LEU A 199 -11.52 -1.57 -32.51
N GLY A 200 -10.61 -1.93 -33.41
CA GLY A 200 -9.16 -1.80 -33.27
C GLY A 200 -8.47 -3.15 -33.17
N ALA A 201 -7.82 -3.58 -34.25
CA ALA A 201 -7.10 -4.84 -34.35
C ALA A 201 -5.57 -4.63 -34.36
N GLY A 202 -5.08 -3.66 -33.59
CA GLY A 202 -3.69 -3.42 -33.30
C GLY A 202 -3.15 -4.31 -32.17
N ALA A 203 -1.96 -4.00 -31.65
CA ALA A 203 -1.28 -4.77 -30.60
C ALA A 203 -2.19 -5.09 -29.41
N ALA A 204 -2.76 -4.07 -28.77
CA ALA A 204 -3.65 -4.21 -27.62
C ALA A 204 -4.95 -4.95 -27.98
N GLY A 205 -5.56 -4.62 -29.13
CA GLY A 205 -6.82 -5.23 -29.57
C GLY A 205 -6.69 -6.75 -29.74
N ILE A 206 -5.70 -7.20 -30.47
CA ILE A 206 -5.42 -8.63 -30.68
C ILE A 206 -5.12 -9.34 -29.35
N ALA A 207 -4.26 -8.73 -28.50
CA ALA A 207 -3.93 -9.32 -27.20
C ALA A 207 -5.15 -9.45 -26.27
N CYS A 208 -6.02 -8.42 -26.23
CA CYS A 208 -7.26 -8.47 -25.43
C CYS A 208 -8.19 -9.59 -25.89
N HIS A 209 -8.43 -9.72 -27.19
CA HIS A 209 -9.30 -10.77 -27.72
C HIS A 209 -8.69 -12.16 -27.55
N THR A 210 -7.36 -12.28 -27.66
CA THR A 210 -6.64 -13.52 -27.33
C THR A 210 -6.82 -13.90 -25.87
N MET A 211 -6.78 -12.93 -24.95
CA MET A 211 -7.03 -13.21 -23.53
C MET A 211 -8.48 -13.58 -23.26
N LEU A 212 -9.45 -12.91 -23.87
CA LEU A 212 -10.88 -13.28 -23.77
C LEU A 212 -11.13 -14.69 -24.31
N ARG A 213 -10.45 -15.09 -25.39
CA ARG A 213 -10.48 -16.48 -25.91
C ARG A 213 -9.98 -17.48 -24.86
N LYS A 214 -8.88 -17.18 -24.18
CA LYS A 214 -8.33 -18.02 -23.10
C LYS A 214 -9.27 -18.13 -21.90
N MET A 215 -10.08 -17.11 -21.65
CA MET A 215 -11.15 -17.12 -20.65
C MET A 215 -12.38 -17.92 -21.09
N GLY A 216 -12.42 -18.41 -22.32
CA GLY A 216 -13.50 -19.24 -22.84
C GLY A 216 -14.47 -18.57 -23.83
N VAL A 217 -14.19 -17.32 -24.27
CA VAL A 217 -14.98 -16.69 -25.36
C VAL A 217 -14.62 -17.37 -26.68
N PRO A 218 -15.58 -17.98 -27.41
CA PRO A 218 -15.30 -18.61 -28.69
C PRO A 218 -14.90 -17.58 -29.77
N VAL A 219 -13.93 -17.94 -30.61
CA VAL A 219 -13.56 -17.09 -31.76
C VAL A 219 -14.78 -16.86 -32.68
N ALA A 220 -15.63 -17.84 -32.86
CA ALA A 220 -16.86 -17.74 -33.66
C ALA A 220 -17.85 -16.68 -33.14
N ASN A 221 -17.76 -16.31 -31.85
CA ASN A 221 -18.59 -15.28 -31.22
C ASN A 221 -17.88 -13.91 -31.18
N THR A 222 -16.69 -13.80 -31.77
CA THR A 222 -15.87 -12.58 -31.75
C THR A 222 -15.75 -12.00 -33.14
N THR A 223 -16.13 -10.74 -33.31
CA THR A 223 -15.99 -10.01 -34.58
C THR A 223 -15.08 -8.81 -34.38
N LEU A 224 -14.00 -8.72 -35.14
CA LEU A 224 -13.05 -7.61 -35.08
C LEU A 224 -13.10 -6.72 -36.31
N PHE A 225 -12.93 -5.41 -36.05
CA PHE A 225 -12.77 -4.39 -37.07
C PHE A 225 -11.45 -3.66 -36.89
N ASP A 226 -10.78 -3.35 -37.98
CA ASP A 226 -9.68 -2.40 -38.05
C ASP A 226 -10.08 -1.15 -38.85
N LYS A 227 -9.11 -0.31 -39.20
CA LYS A 227 -9.34 0.91 -40.01
C LYS A 227 -9.84 0.63 -41.43
N ASP A 228 -9.60 -0.55 -41.93
CA ASP A 228 -9.96 -0.99 -43.29
C ASP A 228 -11.25 -1.85 -43.33
N GLY A 229 -11.91 -2.03 -42.18
CA GLY A 229 -13.18 -2.73 -42.01
C GLY A 229 -13.10 -4.00 -41.18
N VAL A 230 -14.04 -4.93 -41.41
CA VAL A 230 -14.08 -6.18 -40.66
C VAL A 230 -12.92 -7.11 -41.06
N LEU A 231 -12.38 -7.84 -40.07
CA LEU A 231 -11.40 -8.90 -40.35
C LEU A 231 -12.12 -10.13 -40.94
N HIS A 232 -11.76 -10.51 -42.16
CA HIS A 232 -12.38 -11.63 -42.87
C HIS A 232 -11.34 -12.46 -43.65
N PRO A 233 -11.60 -13.76 -43.95
CA PRO A 233 -10.58 -14.63 -44.51
C PRO A 233 -10.07 -14.29 -45.93
N ARG A 234 -10.75 -13.36 -46.64
CA ARG A 234 -10.35 -12.96 -47.99
C ARG A 234 -9.35 -11.79 -47.99
N ARG A 235 -9.06 -11.19 -46.81
CA ARG A 235 -8.07 -10.12 -46.70
C ARG A 235 -6.66 -10.70 -46.81
N THR A 236 -5.79 -10.04 -47.55
CA THR A 236 -4.40 -10.46 -47.81
C THR A 236 -3.38 -9.56 -47.10
N ASP A 237 -3.85 -8.55 -46.43
CA ASP A 237 -3.07 -7.54 -45.71
C ASP A 237 -2.95 -7.82 -44.21
N LEU A 238 -3.59 -8.87 -43.71
CA LEU A 238 -3.60 -9.21 -42.29
C LEU A 238 -2.32 -9.95 -41.87
N CYS A 239 -1.81 -9.60 -40.70
CA CYS A 239 -0.73 -10.35 -40.07
C CYS A 239 -1.30 -11.70 -39.49
N PRO A 240 -0.44 -12.68 -39.16
CA PRO A 240 -0.88 -13.95 -38.61
C PRO A 240 -1.78 -13.85 -37.40
N GLU A 241 -1.49 -12.95 -36.49
CA GLU A 241 -2.24 -12.71 -35.25
C GLU A 241 -3.65 -12.14 -35.51
N GLN A 242 -3.81 -11.33 -36.56
CA GLN A 242 -5.12 -10.82 -37.00
C GLN A 242 -5.89 -11.91 -37.75
N MET A 243 -5.22 -12.76 -38.52
CA MET A 243 -5.85 -13.83 -39.26
C MET A 243 -6.55 -14.85 -38.35
N ASP A 244 -6.05 -15.04 -37.13
CA ASP A 244 -6.69 -15.90 -36.10
C ASP A 244 -8.14 -15.48 -35.78
N PHE A 245 -8.49 -14.21 -36.02
CA PHE A 245 -9.82 -13.63 -35.79
C PHE A 245 -10.56 -13.26 -37.07
N ALA A 246 -10.03 -13.57 -38.23
CA ALA A 246 -10.65 -13.26 -39.53
C ALA A 246 -11.73 -14.27 -39.89
N ASN A 247 -12.84 -14.27 -39.16
CA ASN A 247 -13.95 -15.25 -39.29
C ASN A 247 -15.26 -14.67 -39.77
N ALA A 248 -15.35 -13.36 -40.02
CA ALA A 248 -16.57 -12.65 -40.39
C ALA A 248 -16.84 -12.70 -41.92
N ASP A 249 -18.05 -12.36 -42.31
CA ASP A 249 -18.40 -12.08 -43.70
C ASP A 249 -17.79 -10.73 -44.15
N ALA A 250 -17.34 -10.68 -45.40
CA ALA A 250 -16.61 -9.52 -45.92
C ALA A 250 -17.42 -8.20 -45.93
N ASP A 251 -18.74 -8.31 -46.04
CA ASP A 251 -19.64 -7.17 -46.15
C ASP A 251 -20.28 -6.77 -44.79
N LEU A 252 -19.89 -7.42 -43.69
CA LEU A 252 -20.45 -7.16 -42.35
C LEU A 252 -20.08 -5.77 -41.86
N THR A 253 -21.09 -4.98 -41.56
CA THR A 253 -20.92 -3.61 -40.98
C THR A 253 -20.83 -3.62 -39.45
N LEU A 254 -20.24 -2.59 -38.87
CA LEU A 254 -20.18 -2.42 -37.41
C LEU A 254 -21.60 -2.37 -36.80
N GLU A 255 -22.55 -1.73 -37.46
CA GLU A 255 -23.95 -1.65 -37.02
C GLU A 255 -24.60 -3.03 -36.93
N GLU A 256 -24.37 -3.90 -37.92
CA GLU A 256 -24.90 -5.27 -37.94
C GLU A 256 -24.22 -6.15 -36.88
N ALA A 257 -22.91 -6.03 -36.73
CA ALA A 257 -22.15 -6.77 -35.73
C ALA A 257 -22.58 -6.46 -34.31
N LEU A 258 -22.81 -5.17 -34.01
CA LEU A 258 -23.21 -4.71 -32.67
C LEU A 258 -24.65 -5.07 -32.31
N LYS A 259 -25.50 -5.39 -33.28
CA LYS A 259 -26.89 -5.77 -32.99
C LYS A 259 -26.98 -7.03 -32.16
N GLY A 260 -27.36 -6.88 -30.86
CA GLY A 260 -27.44 -7.97 -29.90
C GLY A 260 -26.07 -8.45 -29.39
N ALA A 261 -25.00 -7.70 -29.59
CA ALA A 261 -23.69 -7.96 -28.97
C ALA A 261 -23.70 -7.69 -27.46
N ASP A 262 -23.02 -8.52 -26.70
CA ASP A 262 -22.95 -8.43 -25.23
C ASP A 262 -21.82 -7.53 -24.74
N LEU A 263 -20.68 -7.57 -25.45
CA LEU A 263 -19.48 -6.82 -25.10
C LEU A 263 -18.96 -6.07 -26.33
N PHE A 264 -18.72 -4.77 -26.17
CA PHE A 264 -17.95 -3.95 -27.09
C PHE A 264 -16.59 -3.63 -26.49
N LEU A 265 -15.52 -3.83 -27.26
CA LEU A 265 -14.16 -3.47 -26.87
C LEU A 265 -13.54 -2.54 -27.92
N GLY A 266 -13.42 -1.27 -27.56
CA GLY A 266 -12.81 -0.22 -28.37
C GLY A 266 -11.36 0.03 -27.97
N LEU A 267 -10.45 -0.07 -28.94
CA LEU A 267 -9.02 0.22 -28.83
C LEU A 267 -8.55 0.93 -30.12
N SER A 268 -9.31 1.92 -30.53
CA SER A 268 -9.19 2.55 -31.86
C SER A 268 -9.03 4.08 -31.77
N GLY A 269 -10.12 4.81 -31.84
CA GLY A 269 -10.07 6.25 -31.88
C GLY A 269 -11.36 6.94 -31.39
N PRO A 270 -11.31 8.26 -31.18
CA PRO A 270 -12.39 9.02 -30.54
C PRO A 270 -13.69 8.99 -31.34
N GLY A 271 -14.82 8.79 -30.64
CA GLY A 271 -16.17 8.97 -31.19
C GLY A 271 -16.62 7.95 -32.24
N LEU A 272 -15.92 6.82 -32.36
CA LEU A 272 -16.20 5.81 -33.38
C LEU A 272 -17.38 4.87 -33.02
N LEU A 273 -17.91 4.96 -31.79
CA LEU A 273 -19.11 4.22 -31.36
C LEU A 273 -20.29 5.18 -31.17
N PRO A 274 -21.17 5.40 -32.18
CA PRO A 274 -22.33 6.23 -32.02
C PRO A 274 -23.33 5.69 -30.98
N PRO A 275 -23.98 6.54 -30.16
CA PRO A 275 -24.96 6.14 -29.14
C PRO A 275 -26.08 5.24 -29.67
N LYS A 276 -26.54 5.47 -30.91
CA LYS A 276 -27.57 4.64 -31.57
C LYS A 276 -27.17 3.16 -31.61
N LEU A 277 -25.88 2.85 -31.80
CA LEU A 277 -25.40 1.45 -31.90
C LEU A 277 -25.35 0.78 -30.52
N VAL A 278 -25.09 1.54 -29.47
CA VAL A 278 -25.17 1.04 -28.07
C VAL A 278 -26.61 0.61 -27.75
N GLY A 279 -27.60 1.37 -28.15
CA GLY A 279 -29.01 1.02 -27.97
C GLY A 279 -29.46 -0.26 -28.72
N ALA A 280 -28.69 -0.71 -29.72
CA ALA A 280 -28.95 -1.93 -30.47
C ALA A 280 -28.27 -3.18 -29.89
N MET A 281 -27.38 -3.03 -28.92
CA MET A 281 -26.70 -4.15 -28.24
C MET A 281 -27.65 -4.95 -27.36
N ALA A 282 -27.15 -6.02 -26.79
CA ALA A 282 -27.88 -6.84 -25.83
C ALA A 282 -28.28 -6.06 -24.57
N PRO A 283 -29.30 -6.49 -23.80
CA PRO A 283 -29.62 -5.86 -22.51
C PRO A 283 -28.42 -5.86 -21.55
N ASN A 284 -28.21 -4.72 -20.84
CA ASN A 284 -27.07 -4.51 -19.95
C ASN A 284 -25.71 -4.78 -20.64
N PRO A 285 -25.42 -4.06 -21.74
CA PRO A 285 -24.19 -4.29 -22.49
C PRO A 285 -22.96 -3.89 -21.69
N ILE A 286 -21.85 -4.57 -21.97
CA ILE A 286 -20.53 -4.22 -21.43
C ILE A 286 -19.80 -3.40 -22.48
N ILE A 287 -19.37 -2.19 -22.14
CA ILE A 287 -18.73 -1.26 -23.07
C ILE A 287 -17.38 -0.82 -22.52
N PHE A 288 -16.34 -1.34 -23.14
CA PHE A 288 -14.96 -0.93 -22.85
C PHE A 288 -14.47 0.00 -23.97
N ALA A 289 -14.57 1.31 -23.73
CA ALA A 289 -14.15 2.34 -24.67
C ALA A 289 -12.80 2.91 -24.22
N LEU A 290 -11.71 2.34 -24.73
CA LEU A 290 -10.38 2.48 -24.14
C LEU A 290 -9.45 3.42 -24.94
N ALA A 291 -9.92 4.03 -26.02
CA ALA A 291 -9.13 5.01 -26.77
C ALA A 291 -8.75 6.20 -25.88
N ASN A 292 -7.50 6.67 -26.02
CA ASN A 292 -6.96 7.82 -25.29
C ASN A 292 -6.48 8.92 -26.25
N PRO A 293 -6.66 10.20 -25.91
CA PRO A 293 -7.25 10.76 -24.67
C PRO A 293 -8.79 10.80 -24.68
N THR A 294 -9.44 10.58 -25.81
CA THR A 294 -10.91 10.59 -25.94
C THR A 294 -11.38 9.19 -26.31
N PRO A 295 -12.34 8.61 -25.57
CA PRO A 295 -12.84 7.26 -25.84
C PRO A 295 -13.71 7.21 -27.10
N GLU A 296 -14.00 5.99 -27.58
CA GLU A 296 -14.88 5.72 -28.72
C GLU A 296 -16.31 6.24 -28.49
N ILE A 297 -16.77 6.29 -27.26
CA ILE A 297 -18.00 6.91 -26.79
C ILE A 297 -17.81 7.46 -25.38
N MET A 298 -18.41 8.62 -25.10
CA MET A 298 -18.40 9.16 -23.74
C MET A 298 -19.31 8.35 -22.81
N PRO A 299 -18.93 8.11 -21.55
CA PRO A 299 -19.74 7.31 -20.60
C PRO A 299 -21.18 7.79 -20.44
N ASP A 300 -21.40 9.10 -20.41
CA ASP A 300 -22.74 9.67 -20.28
C ASP A 300 -23.60 9.42 -21.51
N GLU A 301 -23.03 9.46 -22.70
CA GLU A 301 -23.72 9.15 -23.95
C GLU A 301 -24.09 7.65 -24.03
N ALA A 302 -23.18 6.78 -23.58
CA ALA A 302 -23.43 5.35 -23.53
C ALA A 302 -24.55 5.00 -22.54
N ARG A 303 -24.54 5.63 -21.33
CA ARG A 303 -25.62 5.46 -20.34
C ARG A 303 -26.95 6.01 -20.81
N ALA A 304 -26.96 7.12 -21.53
CA ALA A 304 -28.18 7.68 -22.08
C ALA A 304 -28.80 6.75 -23.15
N ALA A 305 -27.97 6.08 -23.95
CA ALA A 305 -28.41 5.09 -24.95
C ALA A 305 -28.85 3.76 -24.34
N SER A 306 -28.20 3.30 -23.26
CA SER A 306 -28.52 2.08 -22.53
C SER A 306 -28.27 2.27 -21.03
N PRO A 307 -29.30 2.55 -20.22
CA PRO A 307 -29.16 2.83 -18.78
C PRO A 307 -28.53 1.68 -17.96
N GLY A 308 -28.60 0.44 -18.46
CA GLY A 308 -27.97 -0.71 -17.83
C GLY A 308 -26.53 -1.01 -18.31
N ALA A 309 -25.96 -0.14 -19.14
CA ALA A 309 -24.61 -0.34 -19.66
C ALA A 309 -23.55 -0.26 -18.54
N MET A 310 -22.65 -1.23 -18.51
CA MET A 310 -21.43 -1.17 -17.70
C MET A 310 -20.28 -0.65 -18.54
N ILE A 311 -19.64 0.42 -18.06
CA ILE A 311 -18.69 1.17 -18.88
C ILE A 311 -17.34 1.22 -18.19
N ALA A 312 -16.27 0.94 -18.95
CA ALA A 312 -14.89 1.20 -18.57
C ALA A 312 -14.18 2.04 -19.62
N THR A 313 -13.24 2.85 -19.18
CA THR A 313 -12.44 3.73 -20.06
C THR A 313 -10.96 3.69 -19.66
N GLY A 314 -10.08 4.22 -20.51
CA GLY A 314 -8.67 4.44 -20.15
C GLY A 314 -8.44 5.66 -19.23
N ARG A 315 -9.44 6.48 -18.99
CA ARG A 315 -9.31 7.77 -18.29
C ARG A 315 -9.51 7.62 -16.79
N SER A 316 -8.73 8.37 -16.02
CA SER A 316 -8.79 8.38 -14.54
C SER A 316 -9.96 9.17 -13.95
N ASP A 317 -10.58 10.03 -14.73
CA ASP A 317 -11.72 10.87 -14.32
C ASP A 317 -13.10 10.16 -14.45
N PHE A 318 -13.10 8.90 -14.91
CA PHE A 318 -14.29 8.05 -14.96
C PHE A 318 -14.14 6.78 -14.11
N PRO A 319 -15.26 6.18 -13.66
CA PRO A 319 -15.25 4.86 -13.03
C PRO A 319 -14.63 3.78 -13.94
N ASN A 320 -14.12 2.71 -13.32
CA ASN A 320 -13.53 1.55 -14.02
C ASN A 320 -12.40 1.94 -14.99
N GLN A 321 -11.42 2.72 -14.49
CA GLN A 321 -10.24 3.04 -15.29
C GLN A 321 -9.44 1.78 -15.62
N VAL A 322 -9.38 1.38 -16.88
CA VAL A 322 -8.47 0.34 -17.37
C VAL A 322 -7.08 0.95 -17.52
N ASN A 323 -6.16 0.53 -16.65
CA ASN A 323 -4.79 1.02 -16.63
C ASN A 323 -3.82 -0.13 -16.36
N ASN A 324 -2.82 -0.31 -17.21
CA ASN A 324 -1.81 -1.39 -17.12
C ASN A 324 -1.06 -1.40 -15.80
N VAL A 325 -1.00 -0.28 -15.07
CA VAL A 325 -0.36 -0.19 -13.74
C VAL A 325 -0.97 -1.17 -12.72
N LEU A 326 -2.19 -1.64 -12.95
CA LEU A 326 -2.80 -2.70 -12.14
C LEU A 326 -2.16 -4.08 -12.38
N CYS A 327 -1.35 -4.25 -13.41
CA CYS A 327 -0.76 -5.51 -13.82
C CYS A 327 0.76 -5.51 -13.76
N PHE A 328 1.43 -4.66 -14.62
CA PHE A 328 2.85 -4.85 -14.94
C PHE A 328 3.79 -4.81 -13.73
N PRO A 329 3.66 -3.92 -12.73
CA PRO A 329 4.62 -3.92 -11.64
C PRO A 329 4.60 -5.23 -10.85
N PHE A 330 3.42 -5.78 -10.67
CA PHE A 330 3.17 -6.92 -9.79
C PHE A 330 3.46 -8.25 -10.46
N ILE A 331 3.15 -8.40 -11.76
CA ILE A 331 3.47 -9.62 -12.52
C ILE A 331 4.98 -9.79 -12.67
N PHE A 332 5.73 -8.68 -12.90
CA PHE A 332 7.19 -8.69 -12.90
C PHE A 332 7.77 -9.03 -11.52
N ARG A 333 7.18 -8.51 -10.43
CA ARG A 333 7.61 -8.82 -9.06
C ARG A 333 7.49 -10.32 -8.78
N GLY A 334 6.32 -10.91 -9.08
CA GLY A 334 6.10 -12.34 -8.89
C GLY A 334 7.03 -13.21 -9.74
N ALA A 335 7.28 -12.82 -10.99
CA ALA A 335 8.18 -13.54 -11.89
C ALA A 335 9.65 -13.47 -11.43
N LEU A 336 10.13 -12.29 -11.06
CA LEU A 336 11.53 -12.09 -10.62
C LEU A 336 11.85 -12.80 -9.32
N ASP A 337 10.94 -12.82 -8.35
CA ASP A 337 11.21 -13.42 -7.03
C ASP A 337 11.36 -14.93 -7.05
N VAL A 338 10.78 -15.58 -8.06
CA VAL A 338 10.99 -17.02 -8.32
C VAL A 338 11.98 -17.28 -9.45
N ALA A 339 12.68 -16.24 -9.92
CA ALA A 339 13.60 -16.30 -11.06
C ALA A 339 12.98 -17.02 -12.27
N ALA A 340 11.76 -16.64 -12.65
CA ALA A 340 11.06 -17.27 -13.77
C ALA A 340 11.83 -17.02 -15.09
N SER A 341 11.80 -17.99 -15.98
CA SER A 341 12.40 -17.89 -17.32
C SER A 341 11.46 -17.23 -18.34
N ASP A 342 10.16 -17.18 -18.07
CA ASP A 342 9.12 -16.60 -18.92
C ASP A 342 7.97 -16.06 -18.08
N ILE A 343 7.14 -15.19 -18.66
CA ILE A 343 5.79 -14.86 -18.17
C ILE A 343 4.80 -15.56 -19.11
N ASN A 344 4.38 -16.77 -18.74
CA ASN A 344 3.50 -17.62 -19.53
C ASN A 344 2.02 -17.30 -19.34
N ASP A 345 1.15 -18.05 -20.01
CA ASP A 345 -0.29 -17.82 -19.99
C ASP A 345 -0.94 -18.11 -18.64
N GLU A 346 -0.44 -19.12 -17.92
CA GLU A 346 -0.88 -19.48 -16.58
C GLU A 346 -0.65 -18.33 -15.60
N MET A 347 0.51 -17.68 -15.67
CA MET A 347 0.84 -16.49 -14.86
C MET A 347 -0.04 -15.29 -15.23
N LYS A 348 -0.33 -15.08 -16.52
CA LYS A 348 -1.23 -14.01 -16.99
C LYS A 348 -2.65 -14.23 -16.50
N LEU A 349 -3.18 -15.45 -16.57
CA LEU A 349 -4.51 -15.79 -16.04
C LEU A 349 -4.58 -15.69 -14.52
N ALA A 350 -3.55 -16.11 -13.80
CA ALA A 350 -3.47 -15.92 -12.35
C ALA A 350 -3.51 -14.42 -11.96
N CYS A 351 -2.87 -13.56 -12.76
CA CYS A 351 -2.94 -12.11 -12.58
C CYS A 351 -4.37 -11.57 -12.83
N VAL A 352 -5.07 -12.05 -13.88
CA VAL A 352 -6.47 -11.72 -14.16
C VAL A 352 -7.35 -12.04 -12.95
N ASP A 353 -7.26 -13.27 -12.44
CA ASP A 353 -8.08 -13.74 -11.32
C ASP A 353 -7.78 -12.97 -10.03
N ALA A 354 -6.51 -12.66 -9.78
CA ALA A 354 -6.07 -11.85 -8.62
C ALA A 354 -6.65 -10.44 -8.67
N ILE A 355 -6.56 -9.74 -9.79
CA ILE A 355 -7.13 -8.39 -9.98
C ILE A 355 -8.66 -8.44 -9.83
N ALA A 356 -9.32 -9.39 -10.48
CA ALA A 356 -10.78 -9.52 -10.43
C ALA A 356 -11.26 -9.81 -8.99
N SER A 357 -10.58 -10.68 -8.25
CA SER A 357 -10.94 -11.02 -6.87
C SER A 357 -10.77 -9.84 -5.91
N LEU A 358 -9.73 -9.02 -6.09
CA LEU A 358 -9.51 -7.82 -5.27
C LEU A 358 -10.64 -6.80 -5.41
N ALA A 359 -11.21 -6.63 -6.58
CA ALA A 359 -12.36 -5.75 -6.78
C ALA A 359 -13.62 -6.24 -6.05
N ARG A 360 -13.77 -7.55 -5.88
CA ARG A 360 -14.88 -8.18 -5.14
C ARG A 360 -14.68 -8.16 -3.63
N ALA A 361 -13.44 -8.09 -3.18
CA ALA A 361 -13.11 -8.01 -1.76
C ALA A 361 -13.51 -6.64 -1.19
N THR A 362 -13.86 -6.59 0.09
CA THR A 362 -14.14 -5.32 0.78
C THR A 362 -12.95 -4.38 0.65
N THR A 363 -13.23 -3.13 0.28
CA THR A 363 -12.20 -2.12 0.07
C THR A 363 -11.48 -1.81 1.38
N SER A 364 -10.15 -1.82 1.39
CA SER A 364 -9.38 -1.49 2.58
C SER A 364 -9.53 -0.01 2.97
N ALA A 365 -9.29 0.26 4.25
CA ALA A 365 -9.37 1.61 4.80
C ALA A 365 -8.40 2.60 4.15
N GLU A 366 -7.24 2.11 3.73
CA GLU A 366 -6.20 2.89 3.05
C GLU A 366 -6.66 3.35 1.67
N VAL A 367 -7.30 2.46 0.92
CA VAL A 367 -7.89 2.79 -0.39
C VAL A 367 -9.01 3.80 -0.23
N GLY A 368 -9.90 3.61 0.77
CA GLY A 368 -10.94 4.57 1.09
C GLY A 368 -10.42 5.96 1.45
N ALA A 369 -9.26 6.04 2.10
CA ALA A 369 -8.61 7.31 2.43
C ALA A 369 -7.96 7.98 1.21
N ALA A 370 -7.39 7.18 0.28
CA ALA A 370 -6.75 7.70 -0.93
C ALA A 370 -7.75 8.25 -1.97
N TYR A 371 -8.97 7.69 -1.99
CA TYR A 371 -10.02 8.02 -2.97
C TYR A 371 -11.28 8.57 -2.29
N GLN A 372 -11.11 9.59 -1.45
CA GLN A 372 -12.22 10.21 -0.71
C GLN A 372 -13.35 10.68 -1.61
N GLY A 373 -14.58 10.26 -1.28
CA GLY A 373 -15.79 10.62 -2.01
C GLY A 373 -16.19 9.68 -3.15
N GLU A 374 -15.35 8.70 -3.53
CA GLU A 374 -15.70 7.66 -4.50
C GLU A 374 -16.40 6.47 -3.84
N LYS A 375 -17.37 5.88 -4.56
CA LYS A 375 -18.03 4.64 -4.12
C LYS A 375 -17.18 3.44 -4.54
N LEU A 376 -16.40 2.91 -3.63
CA LEU A 376 -15.47 1.79 -3.86
C LEU A 376 -16.08 0.44 -3.43
N THR A 377 -17.27 0.14 -3.91
CA THR A 377 -17.99 -1.12 -3.62
C THR A 377 -18.21 -1.86 -4.93
N PHE A 378 -17.93 -3.18 -4.94
CA PHE A 378 -18.13 -4.02 -6.10
C PHE A 378 -19.49 -3.81 -6.77
N GLY A 379 -19.49 -3.55 -8.05
CA GLY A 379 -20.68 -3.24 -8.83
C GLY A 379 -20.33 -2.61 -10.20
N PRO A 380 -21.33 -2.14 -10.94
CA PRO A 380 -21.14 -1.60 -12.29
C PRO A 380 -20.13 -0.45 -12.41
N GLU A 381 -19.89 0.28 -11.33
CA GLU A 381 -18.93 1.39 -11.27
C GLU A 381 -17.61 1.03 -10.58
N TYR A 382 -17.44 -0.25 -10.14
CA TYR A 382 -16.22 -0.75 -9.51
C TYR A 382 -15.97 -2.20 -9.93
N LEU A 383 -15.51 -2.39 -11.18
CA LEU A 383 -15.20 -3.68 -11.79
C LEU A 383 -13.75 -4.12 -11.53
N ILE A 384 -12.87 -3.18 -11.31
CA ILE A 384 -11.42 -3.39 -11.08
C ILE A 384 -10.95 -2.53 -9.92
N PRO A 385 -9.91 -2.95 -9.18
CA PRO A 385 -9.37 -2.18 -8.05
C PRO A 385 -8.72 -0.87 -8.53
N LYS A 386 -8.48 0.04 -7.60
CA LYS A 386 -7.78 1.30 -7.88
C LYS A 386 -6.25 1.12 -7.82
N PRO A 387 -5.46 1.88 -8.59
CA PRO A 387 -4.00 1.75 -8.67
C PRO A 387 -3.25 1.86 -7.32
N PHE A 388 -3.76 2.66 -6.38
CA PHE A 388 -3.15 2.81 -5.06
C PHE A 388 -3.71 1.84 -4.01
N ASP A 389 -4.35 0.74 -4.42
CA ASP A 389 -4.73 -0.31 -3.50
C ASP A 389 -3.48 -1.09 -3.03
N PRO A 390 -3.11 -0.99 -1.74
CA PRO A 390 -1.90 -1.61 -1.24
C PRO A 390 -1.93 -3.16 -1.31
N ARG A 391 -3.10 -3.76 -1.45
CA ARG A 391 -3.28 -5.21 -1.56
C ARG A 391 -2.87 -5.76 -2.93
N LEU A 392 -2.73 -4.91 -3.96
CA LEU A 392 -2.33 -5.33 -5.32
C LEU A 392 -1.01 -6.09 -5.30
N LEU A 393 0.02 -5.55 -4.64
CA LEU A 393 1.35 -6.17 -4.62
C LEU A 393 1.33 -7.58 -4.00
N PRO A 394 0.91 -7.80 -2.74
CA PRO A 394 0.95 -9.12 -2.13
C PRO A 394 0.01 -10.13 -2.80
N THR A 395 -1.14 -9.68 -3.32
CA THR A 395 -2.12 -10.58 -3.93
C THR A 395 -1.67 -11.04 -5.32
N ILE A 396 -1.29 -10.10 -6.18
CA ILE A 396 -0.95 -10.42 -7.57
C ILE A 396 0.42 -11.11 -7.65
N ALA A 397 1.45 -10.56 -7.00
CA ALA A 397 2.78 -11.16 -7.08
C ALA A 397 2.83 -12.58 -6.50
N ALA A 398 2.09 -12.86 -5.41
CA ALA A 398 2.01 -14.21 -4.87
C ALA A 398 1.27 -15.19 -5.81
N ALA A 399 0.16 -14.74 -6.43
CA ALA A 399 -0.57 -15.58 -7.40
C ALA A 399 0.28 -15.89 -8.64
N VAL A 400 1.01 -14.90 -9.13
CA VAL A 400 1.92 -15.06 -10.28
C VAL A 400 3.09 -15.98 -9.95
N ALA A 401 3.71 -15.82 -8.76
CA ALA A 401 4.80 -16.68 -8.30
C ALA A 401 4.33 -18.14 -8.16
N GLN A 402 3.13 -18.37 -7.61
CA GLN A 402 2.53 -19.71 -7.55
C GLN A 402 2.36 -20.30 -8.95
N ALA A 403 1.74 -19.54 -9.86
CA ALA A 403 1.51 -20.02 -11.24
C ALA A 403 2.83 -20.32 -11.98
N ALA A 404 3.88 -19.52 -11.73
CA ALA A 404 5.21 -19.79 -12.29
C ALA A 404 5.82 -21.07 -11.75
N MET A 405 5.67 -21.38 -10.47
CA MET A 405 6.13 -22.63 -9.86
C MET A 405 5.32 -23.82 -10.38
N ASP A 406 4.01 -23.71 -10.45
CA ASP A 406 3.12 -24.78 -10.89
C ASP A 406 3.29 -25.14 -12.38
N SER A 407 3.56 -24.14 -13.22
CA SER A 407 3.81 -24.32 -14.67
C SER A 407 5.27 -24.68 -15.01
N GLY A 408 6.15 -24.71 -14.00
CA GLY A 408 7.53 -25.16 -14.16
C GLY A 408 8.49 -24.15 -14.81
N VAL A 409 8.09 -22.86 -14.93
CA VAL A 409 8.99 -21.80 -15.44
C VAL A 409 9.81 -21.14 -14.34
N ALA A 410 9.48 -21.36 -13.08
CA ALA A 410 10.23 -20.86 -11.93
C ALA A 410 11.52 -21.66 -11.74
N GLN A 411 12.66 -20.99 -11.56
CA GLN A 411 13.96 -21.60 -11.26
C GLN A 411 14.22 -21.67 -9.75
N LYS A 412 13.37 -21.03 -8.93
CA LYS A 412 13.45 -21.02 -7.48
C LYS A 412 12.07 -21.30 -6.88
N THR A 413 12.03 -22.20 -5.90
CA THR A 413 10.81 -22.45 -5.11
C THR A 413 10.84 -21.62 -3.85
N ILE A 414 9.72 -21.00 -3.51
CA ILE A 414 9.56 -20.15 -2.32
C ILE A 414 8.36 -20.60 -1.49
N ASP A 415 8.40 -20.34 -0.18
CA ASP A 415 7.23 -20.45 0.69
C ASP A 415 6.31 -19.25 0.45
N LEU A 416 5.10 -19.51 -0.03
CA LEU A 416 4.15 -18.46 -0.43
C LEU A 416 3.61 -17.65 0.74
N ASP A 417 3.42 -18.27 1.90
CA ASP A 417 2.91 -17.54 3.08
C ASP A 417 3.98 -16.59 3.62
N ALA A 418 5.22 -17.06 3.73
CA ALA A 418 6.35 -16.20 4.07
C ALA A 418 6.57 -15.10 3.03
N TYR A 419 6.37 -15.41 1.75
CA TYR A 419 6.50 -14.45 0.66
C TYR A 419 5.42 -13.35 0.72
N ARG A 420 4.15 -13.72 0.91
CA ARG A 420 3.06 -12.74 1.10
C ARG A 420 3.36 -11.78 2.25
N HIS A 421 3.78 -12.30 3.39
CA HIS A 421 4.18 -11.47 4.53
C HIS A 421 5.33 -10.51 4.20
N THR A 422 6.31 -10.96 3.40
CA THR A 422 7.41 -10.09 2.95
C THR A 422 6.90 -8.95 2.07
N LEU A 423 5.99 -9.25 1.14
CA LEU A 423 5.37 -8.24 0.26
C LEU A 423 4.46 -7.27 1.04
N GLU A 424 3.68 -7.77 1.99
CA GLU A 424 2.88 -6.94 2.89
C GLU A 424 3.76 -5.98 3.71
N ALA A 425 4.92 -6.43 4.16
CA ALA A 425 5.88 -5.60 4.88
C ALA A 425 6.47 -4.48 4.00
N GLN A 426 6.64 -4.71 2.69
CA GLN A 426 7.07 -3.67 1.74
C GLN A 426 6.02 -2.57 1.56
N VAL A 427 4.74 -2.95 1.56
CA VAL A 427 3.62 -2.01 1.41
C VAL A 427 3.31 -1.31 2.73
N PHE A 428 3.24 -2.07 3.80
CA PHE A 428 2.95 -1.59 5.15
C PHE A 428 4.20 -1.70 6.01
N ARG A 429 5.02 -0.67 6.05
CA ARG A 429 6.27 -0.63 6.86
C ARG A 429 6.07 -1.04 8.32
N SER A 430 4.87 -0.82 8.87
CA SER A 430 4.53 -1.25 10.24
C SER A 430 4.27 -2.75 10.37
N SER A 431 3.89 -3.46 9.31
CA SER A 431 3.43 -4.86 9.40
C SER A 431 4.49 -5.80 9.95
N LEU A 432 5.75 -5.66 9.54
CA LEU A 432 6.83 -6.51 10.03
C LEU A 432 7.07 -6.32 11.55
N ILE A 433 7.10 -5.07 12.00
CA ILE A 433 7.36 -4.71 13.41
C ILE A 433 6.15 -5.03 14.27
N MET A 434 4.93 -4.83 13.74
CA MET A 434 3.69 -5.12 14.43
C MET A 434 3.29 -6.60 14.44
N ARG A 435 3.95 -7.46 13.68
CA ARG A 435 3.56 -8.86 13.49
C ARG A 435 3.32 -9.59 14.81
N GLN A 436 4.28 -9.55 15.72
CA GLN A 436 4.17 -10.23 17.00
C GLN A 436 3.02 -9.68 17.85
N VAL A 437 2.77 -8.38 17.77
CA VAL A 437 1.65 -7.72 18.46
C VAL A 437 0.30 -8.20 17.90
N PHE A 438 0.17 -8.29 16.58
CA PHE A 438 -1.06 -8.81 15.95
C PHE A 438 -1.30 -10.30 16.26
N GLU A 439 -0.25 -11.12 16.27
CA GLU A 439 -0.34 -12.53 16.65
C GLU A 439 -0.83 -12.69 18.10
N ALA A 440 -0.31 -11.88 19.02
CA ALA A 440 -0.74 -11.87 20.42
C ALA A 440 -2.20 -11.39 20.58
N ALA A 441 -2.60 -10.36 19.84
CA ALA A 441 -3.97 -9.83 19.86
C ALA A 441 -4.99 -10.85 19.36
N ARG A 442 -4.70 -11.57 18.25
CA ARG A 442 -5.58 -12.64 17.73
C ARG A 442 -5.84 -13.76 18.72
N GLN A 443 -4.92 -14.02 19.64
CA GLN A 443 -5.07 -15.05 20.66
C GLN A 443 -5.87 -14.58 21.87
N SER A 444 -5.89 -13.28 22.17
CA SER A 444 -6.45 -12.73 23.41
C SER A 444 -7.96 -12.51 23.39
N LYS A 445 -8.55 -12.18 22.24
CA LYS A 445 -10.00 -11.91 22.03
C LYS A 445 -10.59 -10.91 23.03
N ARG A 446 -9.94 -9.75 23.19
CA ARG A 446 -10.39 -8.70 24.12
C ARG A 446 -11.52 -7.87 23.51
N ARG A 447 -12.30 -7.23 24.37
CA ARG A 447 -13.33 -6.26 24.00
C ARG A 447 -12.75 -4.86 24.07
N ILE A 448 -12.62 -4.20 22.93
CA ILE A 448 -11.99 -2.87 22.83
C ILE A 448 -13.04 -1.82 22.55
N VAL A 449 -13.20 -0.87 23.46
CA VAL A 449 -14.16 0.22 23.30
C VAL A 449 -13.50 1.46 22.70
N PHE A 450 -14.10 1.98 21.62
CA PHE A 450 -13.73 3.23 20.97
C PHE A 450 -14.66 4.36 21.42
N ALA A 451 -14.06 5.39 22.01
CA ALA A 451 -14.83 6.52 22.53
C ALA A 451 -15.49 7.35 21.42
N GLU A 452 -14.84 7.48 20.26
CA GLU A 452 -15.35 8.23 19.11
C GLU A 452 -15.91 7.29 18.03
N GLY A 453 -16.88 6.44 18.41
CA GLY A 453 -17.46 5.40 17.53
C GLY A 453 -18.19 5.92 16.30
N GLU A 454 -18.54 7.21 16.25
CA GLU A 454 -19.09 7.84 15.05
C GLU A 454 -18.01 8.28 14.04
N ASP A 455 -16.71 8.32 14.41
CA ASP A 455 -15.63 8.71 13.47
C ASP A 455 -15.48 7.66 12.37
N GLU A 456 -15.43 8.10 11.12
CA GLU A 456 -15.32 7.19 9.98
C GLU A 456 -14.05 6.32 10.02
N ARG A 457 -12.93 6.87 10.54
CA ARG A 457 -11.68 6.12 10.70
C ARG A 457 -11.85 5.00 11.74
N VAL A 458 -12.59 5.24 12.79
CA VAL A 458 -12.91 4.25 13.83
C VAL A 458 -13.82 3.15 13.26
N ILE A 459 -14.85 3.50 12.50
CA ILE A 459 -15.75 2.53 11.86
C ILE A 459 -14.98 1.64 10.87
N ARG A 460 -14.10 2.22 10.06
CA ARG A 460 -13.22 1.46 9.15
C ARG A 460 -12.22 0.59 9.91
N THR A 461 -11.76 1.05 11.07
CA THR A 461 -10.89 0.24 11.95
C THR A 461 -11.66 -0.95 12.51
N ALA A 462 -12.91 -0.77 12.92
CA ALA A 462 -13.76 -1.87 13.39
C ALA A 462 -13.96 -2.95 12.29
N GLN A 463 -14.16 -2.53 11.04
CA GLN A 463 -14.19 -3.45 9.88
C GLN A 463 -12.88 -4.24 9.77
N ALA A 464 -11.73 -3.55 9.80
CA ALA A 464 -10.42 -4.18 9.69
C ALA A 464 -10.12 -5.14 10.86
N MET A 465 -10.55 -4.79 12.10
CA MET A 465 -10.42 -5.67 13.26
C MET A 465 -11.19 -6.98 13.07
N VAL A 466 -12.39 -6.92 12.51
CA VAL A 466 -13.21 -8.10 12.23
C VAL A 466 -12.59 -8.96 11.13
N GLU A 467 -12.10 -8.33 10.05
CA GLU A 467 -11.45 -9.02 8.93
C GLU A 467 -10.13 -9.69 9.34
N GLU A 468 -9.30 -9.01 10.13
CA GLU A 468 -8.04 -9.54 10.63
C GLU A 468 -8.20 -10.43 11.88
N THR A 469 -9.44 -10.68 12.33
CA THR A 469 -9.77 -11.46 13.53
C THR A 469 -9.09 -10.98 14.82
N VAL A 470 -8.89 -9.66 14.90
CA VAL A 470 -8.31 -8.97 16.04
C VAL A 470 -9.42 -8.47 16.93
N ASP A 471 -9.62 -9.07 18.10
CA ASP A 471 -10.51 -8.60 19.18
C ASP A 471 -11.97 -8.25 18.78
N THR A 472 -12.79 -7.82 19.75
CA THR A 472 -14.19 -7.43 19.50
C THR A 472 -14.35 -5.92 19.70
N PRO A 473 -14.70 -5.15 18.66
CA PRO A 473 -14.88 -3.71 18.77
C PRO A 473 -16.22 -3.35 19.41
N ILE A 474 -16.21 -2.32 20.27
CA ILE A 474 -17.38 -1.66 20.85
C ILE A 474 -17.32 -0.19 20.46
N LEU A 475 -18.36 0.34 19.83
CA LEU A 475 -18.43 1.72 19.37
C LEU A 475 -19.39 2.55 20.23
N ILE A 476 -18.89 3.63 20.83
CA ILE A 476 -19.74 4.58 21.54
C ILE A 476 -20.25 5.63 20.55
N GLY A 477 -21.58 5.68 20.37
CA GLY A 477 -22.20 6.64 19.45
C GLY A 477 -23.67 6.33 19.19
N ARG A 478 -24.29 7.15 18.34
CA ARG A 478 -25.68 7.00 17.92
C ARG A 478 -25.79 5.94 16.83
N PRO A 479 -26.64 4.90 17.01
CA PRO A 479 -26.77 3.83 16.02
C PRO A 479 -27.06 4.33 14.62
N GLU A 480 -27.97 5.28 14.47
CA GLU A 480 -28.41 5.81 13.16
C GLU A 480 -27.27 6.47 12.41
N ILE A 481 -26.35 7.12 13.14
CA ILE A 481 -25.17 7.79 12.53
C ILE A 481 -24.12 6.75 12.13
N ILE A 482 -23.86 5.77 12.99
CA ILE A 482 -22.89 4.70 12.73
C ILE A 482 -23.36 3.88 11.52
N GLU A 483 -24.62 3.44 11.50
CA GLU A 483 -25.19 2.65 10.40
C GLU A 483 -25.18 3.40 9.07
N ALA A 484 -25.58 4.69 9.06
CA ALA A 484 -25.55 5.52 7.86
C ALA A 484 -24.11 5.71 7.32
N ARG A 485 -23.11 5.78 8.21
CA ARG A 485 -21.69 5.87 7.80
C ARG A 485 -21.16 4.54 7.28
N ILE A 486 -21.54 3.41 7.88
CA ILE A 486 -21.22 2.07 7.37
C ILE A 486 -21.76 1.92 5.94
N GLU A 487 -23.04 2.25 5.72
CA GLU A 487 -23.68 2.17 4.41
C GLU A 487 -22.98 3.08 3.38
N ARG A 488 -22.75 4.35 3.73
CA ARG A 488 -22.08 5.31 2.85
C ARG A 488 -20.66 4.88 2.50
N ALA A 489 -19.93 4.29 3.45
CA ALA A 489 -18.57 3.81 3.25
C ALA A 489 -18.49 2.43 2.56
N GLY A 490 -19.63 1.79 2.27
CA GLY A 490 -19.69 0.47 1.64
C GLY A 490 -19.14 -0.66 2.49
N LEU A 491 -19.19 -0.53 3.83
CA LEU A 491 -18.65 -1.52 4.76
C LEU A 491 -19.67 -2.64 5.01
N THR A 492 -19.20 -3.82 5.43
CA THR A 492 -20.01 -5.04 5.53
C THR A 492 -20.34 -5.45 6.97
N ILE A 493 -19.73 -4.82 7.97
CA ILE A 493 -19.95 -5.10 9.40
C ILE A 493 -21.37 -4.72 9.84
N LYS A 494 -21.92 -5.50 10.77
CA LYS A 494 -23.27 -5.32 11.31
C LYS A 494 -23.25 -5.26 12.83
N ALA A 495 -23.93 -4.26 13.38
CA ALA A 495 -24.13 -4.15 14.81
C ALA A 495 -24.83 -5.41 15.39
N GLY A 496 -24.43 -5.81 16.57
CA GLY A 496 -24.95 -7.01 17.25
C GLY A 496 -24.42 -8.34 16.72
N ARG A 497 -23.75 -8.36 15.55
CA ARG A 497 -23.07 -9.54 15.01
C ARG A 497 -21.55 -9.41 15.08
N ASP A 498 -21.04 -8.31 14.54
CA ASP A 498 -19.59 -8.10 14.34
C ASP A 498 -19.00 -7.10 15.36
N PHE A 499 -19.84 -6.22 15.91
CA PHE A 499 -19.48 -5.24 16.92
C PHE A 499 -20.68 -4.80 17.77
N GLU A 500 -20.43 -4.23 18.96
CA GLU A 500 -21.44 -3.65 19.85
C GLU A 500 -21.52 -2.13 19.68
N ILE A 501 -22.75 -1.55 19.80
CA ILE A 501 -22.94 -0.10 19.90
C ILE A 501 -23.42 0.24 21.31
N VAL A 502 -22.77 1.23 21.93
CA VAL A 502 -23.17 1.83 23.20
C VAL A 502 -23.68 3.25 22.90
N ASN A 503 -25.01 3.43 23.02
CA ASN A 503 -25.64 4.72 22.77
C ASN A 503 -25.66 5.58 24.04
N PRO A 504 -24.93 6.71 24.10
CA PRO A 504 -24.89 7.57 25.29
C PRO A 504 -26.26 8.11 25.75
N GLN A 505 -27.26 8.10 24.87
CA GLN A 505 -28.55 8.69 25.13
C GLN A 505 -29.53 7.71 25.81
N ASN A 506 -29.48 6.42 25.50
CA ASN A 506 -30.48 5.44 25.94
C ASN A 506 -29.92 4.05 26.31
N ASP A 507 -28.63 3.90 26.58
CA ASP A 507 -28.04 2.64 27.03
C ASP A 507 -28.65 2.25 28.41
N GLU A 508 -29.04 1.00 28.53
CA GLU A 508 -29.69 0.46 29.77
C GLU A 508 -28.73 0.57 30.96
N ARG A 509 -27.42 0.49 30.74
CA ARG A 509 -26.37 0.56 31.77
C ARG A 509 -26.05 2.00 32.20
N TYR A 510 -26.68 3.03 31.61
CA TYR A 510 -26.38 4.44 31.89
C TYR A 510 -26.47 4.79 33.39
N ARG A 511 -27.46 4.23 34.10
CA ARG A 511 -27.63 4.44 35.54
C ARG A 511 -26.41 3.95 36.31
N ASP A 512 -25.92 2.77 35.99
CA ASP A 512 -24.77 2.15 36.62
C ASP A 512 -23.49 2.89 36.31
N TYR A 513 -23.37 3.40 35.08
CA TYR A 513 -22.20 4.17 34.63
C TYR A 513 -22.04 5.46 35.42
N TRP A 514 -23.08 6.31 35.49
CA TRP A 514 -22.95 7.55 36.23
C TRP A 514 -22.82 7.32 37.74
N GLN A 515 -23.43 6.30 38.32
CA GLN A 515 -23.25 5.95 39.74
C GLN A 515 -21.81 5.46 40.01
N THR A 516 -21.22 4.70 39.13
CA THR A 516 -19.83 4.24 39.23
C THR A 516 -18.85 5.42 39.12
N TYR A 517 -19.09 6.32 38.19
CA TYR A 517 -18.30 7.54 38.06
C TYR A 517 -18.43 8.42 39.30
N GLN A 518 -19.65 8.67 39.76
CA GLN A 518 -19.93 9.51 40.93
C GLN A 518 -19.25 8.95 42.19
N ARG A 519 -19.38 7.68 42.50
CA ARG A 519 -18.74 7.03 43.67
C ARG A 519 -17.21 7.21 43.68
N LYS A 520 -16.59 7.14 42.53
CA LYS A 520 -15.14 7.31 42.43
C LYS A 520 -14.69 8.77 42.55
N MET A 521 -15.56 9.69 42.13
CA MET A 521 -15.24 11.12 42.03
C MET A 521 -15.92 11.98 43.09
N GLU A 522 -16.78 11.42 43.99
CA GLU A 522 -17.53 12.21 44.99
C GLU A 522 -16.59 13.05 45.89
N ARG A 523 -15.48 12.46 46.33
CA ARG A 523 -14.48 13.17 47.18
C ARG A 523 -13.63 14.20 46.40
N ARG A 524 -13.85 14.28 45.09
CA ARG A 524 -13.31 15.34 44.21
C ARG A 524 -14.39 16.35 43.78
N GLY A 525 -15.54 16.37 44.49
CA GLY A 525 -16.60 17.36 44.33
C GLY A 525 -17.57 17.06 43.19
N VAL A 526 -17.65 15.82 42.69
CA VAL A 526 -18.58 15.43 41.63
C VAL A 526 -19.93 15.03 42.26
N SER A 527 -20.94 15.89 42.09
CA SER A 527 -22.32 15.60 42.51
C SER A 527 -22.98 14.56 41.55
N PRO A 528 -24.10 13.91 41.97
CA PRO A 528 -24.83 13.05 41.04
C PRO A 528 -25.28 13.72 39.76
N ASP A 529 -25.63 15.00 39.78
CA ASP A 529 -26.07 15.72 38.58
C ASP A 529 -24.91 16.04 37.63
N ILE A 530 -23.74 16.38 38.18
CA ILE A 530 -22.49 16.53 37.39
C ILE A 530 -22.14 15.17 36.76
N ALA A 531 -22.18 14.08 37.52
CA ALA A 531 -21.87 12.75 37.00
C ALA A 531 -22.79 12.36 35.85
N LYS A 532 -24.10 12.61 35.98
CA LYS A 532 -25.09 12.37 34.91
C LYS A 532 -24.78 13.20 33.67
N ALA A 533 -24.45 14.48 33.85
CA ALA A 533 -24.10 15.36 32.72
C ALA A 533 -22.83 14.88 31.99
N VAL A 534 -21.76 14.54 32.74
CA VAL A 534 -20.52 14.02 32.17
C VAL A 534 -20.77 12.74 31.36
N LEU A 535 -21.49 11.76 31.91
CA LEU A 535 -21.75 10.49 31.24
C LEU A 535 -22.81 10.57 30.12
N ARG A 536 -23.39 11.76 29.89
CA ARG A 536 -24.24 12.03 28.70
C ARG A 536 -23.48 12.67 27.54
N THR A 537 -22.40 13.39 27.85
CA THR A 537 -21.75 14.26 26.87
C THR A 537 -20.30 13.87 26.58
N ASN A 538 -19.70 13.03 27.42
CA ASN A 538 -18.28 12.68 27.33
C ASN A 538 -18.09 11.18 27.08
N THR A 539 -17.84 10.83 25.83
CA THR A 539 -17.67 9.44 25.40
C THR A 539 -16.40 8.79 25.97
N THR A 540 -15.32 9.56 26.22
CA THR A 540 -14.11 9.06 26.91
C THR A 540 -14.41 8.66 28.35
N ALA A 541 -15.21 9.44 29.07
CA ALA A 541 -15.64 9.10 30.42
C ALA A 541 -16.48 7.83 30.44
N ILE A 542 -17.39 7.69 29.47
CA ILE A 542 -18.19 6.45 29.30
C ILE A 542 -17.27 5.25 29.08
N ALA A 543 -16.35 5.32 28.09
CA ALA A 543 -15.39 4.26 27.80
C ALA A 543 -14.54 3.88 29.02
N ALA A 544 -14.04 4.88 29.77
CA ALA A 544 -13.24 4.65 30.97
C ALA A 544 -14.05 3.97 32.09
N VAL A 545 -15.32 4.32 32.26
CA VAL A 545 -16.24 3.64 33.19
C VAL A 545 -16.49 2.21 32.76
N MET A 546 -16.71 1.93 31.47
CA MET A 546 -16.90 0.58 30.94
C MET A 546 -15.70 -0.32 31.27
N VAL A 547 -14.48 0.17 31.02
CA VAL A 547 -13.26 -0.57 31.38
C VAL A 547 -13.11 -0.74 32.89
N ALA A 548 -13.43 0.27 33.69
CA ALA A 548 -13.36 0.20 35.15
C ALA A 548 -14.35 -0.83 35.74
N ARG A 549 -15.47 -1.07 35.07
CA ARG A 549 -16.50 -2.05 35.46
C ARG A 549 -16.23 -3.46 34.90
N GLY A 550 -15.36 -3.60 33.90
CA GLY A 550 -15.16 -4.85 33.17
C GLY A 550 -16.16 -5.10 32.05
N ASP A 551 -16.92 -4.06 31.61
CA ASP A 551 -17.80 -4.13 30.46
C ASP A 551 -17.01 -4.08 29.14
N ALA A 552 -15.75 -3.57 29.17
CA ALA A 552 -14.74 -3.65 28.15
C ALA A 552 -13.37 -3.93 28.78
N ASP A 553 -12.42 -4.44 28.00
CA ASP A 553 -11.10 -4.83 28.51
C ASP A 553 -10.05 -3.73 28.30
N SER A 554 -10.22 -2.92 27.24
CA SER A 554 -9.38 -1.75 26.96
C SER A 554 -10.19 -0.66 26.25
N LEU A 555 -9.76 0.59 26.33
CA LEU A 555 -10.33 1.71 25.60
C LEU A 555 -9.34 2.39 24.67
N ILE A 556 -9.86 2.93 23.57
CA ILE A 556 -9.12 3.80 22.64
C ILE A 556 -9.92 5.10 22.49
N CYS A 557 -9.25 6.24 22.66
CA CYS A 557 -9.83 7.57 22.49
C CYS A 557 -8.81 8.56 21.90
N GLY A 558 -9.26 9.77 21.53
CA GLY A 558 -8.39 10.84 21.05
C GLY A 558 -8.36 11.02 19.53
N ALA A 559 -9.24 10.34 18.79
CA ALA A 559 -9.45 10.65 17.37
C ALA A 559 -9.94 12.09 17.15
N PHE A 560 -10.50 12.70 18.19
CA PHE A 560 -10.92 14.08 18.26
C PHE A 560 -10.60 14.65 19.66
N GLY A 561 -10.15 15.89 19.75
CA GLY A 561 -9.87 16.58 21.03
C GLY A 561 -8.39 16.62 21.40
N GLN A 562 -8.11 17.07 22.62
CA GLN A 562 -6.75 17.23 23.13
C GLN A 562 -6.33 16.00 23.96
N TYR A 563 -5.09 15.56 23.78
CA TYR A 563 -4.53 14.38 24.45
C TYR A 563 -4.70 14.42 25.99
N LEU A 564 -4.28 15.50 26.63
CA LEU A 564 -4.36 15.65 28.10
C LEU A 564 -5.80 15.75 28.62
N TRP A 565 -6.74 16.23 27.80
CA TRP A 565 -8.15 16.22 28.16
C TRP A 565 -8.69 14.78 28.28
N HIS A 566 -8.38 13.92 27.32
CA HIS A 566 -8.72 12.50 27.39
C HIS A 566 -8.02 11.80 28.57
N LEU A 567 -6.71 12.08 28.75
CA LEU A 567 -5.92 11.51 29.84
C LEU A 567 -6.55 11.78 31.22
N ASN A 568 -7.08 12.99 31.45
CA ASN A 568 -7.73 13.35 32.68
C ASN A 568 -8.89 12.40 33.01
N TYR A 569 -9.80 12.11 32.07
CA TYR A 569 -10.92 11.18 32.32
C TYR A 569 -10.45 9.72 32.45
N VAL A 570 -9.45 9.32 31.69
CA VAL A 570 -8.84 8.00 31.81
C VAL A 570 -8.25 7.81 33.21
N GLN A 571 -7.46 8.77 33.70
CA GLN A 571 -6.86 8.72 35.04
C GLN A 571 -7.90 8.78 36.17
N GLN A 572 -8.98 9.54 36.01
CA GLN A 572 -10.06 9.59 36.99
C GLN A 572 -10.66 8.20 37.23
N MET A 573 -10.80 7.40 36.19
CA MET A 573 -11.48 6.10 36.28
C MET A 573 -10.53 4.92 36.42
N LEU A 574 -9.39 4.93 35.75
CA LEU A 574 -8.48 3.78 35.66
C LEU A 574 -7.20 3.97 36.48
N GLY A 575 -6.89 5.19 36.92
CA GLY A 575 -5.75 5.45 37.82
C GLY A 575 -5.93 4.74 39.17
N GLY A 576 -4.90 3.98 39.58
CA GLY A 576 -4.87 3.27 40.86
C GLY A 576 -4.63 4.18 42.05
N ALA A 577 -4.76 3.64 43.27
CA ALA A 577 -4.40 4.32 44.52
C ALA A 577 -2.87 4.53 44.63
N GLU A 578 -2.09 3.67 44.01
CA GLU A 578 -0.65 3.83 43.80
C GLU A 578 -0.46 4.57 42.48
N HIS A 579 0.03 5.80 42.55
CA HIS A 579 0.30 6.62 41.39
C HIS A 579 1.54 6.12 40.66
N HIS A 580 1.40 5.09 39.82
CA HIS A 580 2.43 4.82 38.85
C HIS A 580 2.48 5.97 37.85
N PRO A 581 3.66 6.55 37.59
CA PRO A 581 3.81 7.57 36.59
C PRO A 581 3.33 7.08 35.24
N VAL A 582 2.53 7.89 34.57
CA VAL A 582 2.12 7.64 33.19
C VAL A 582 3.04 8.37 32.24
N ALA A 583 3.35 7.76 31.12
CA ALA A 583 4.16 8.36 30.07
C ALA A 583 3.67 7.88 28.68
N ALA A 584 4.08 8.59 27.65
CA ALA A 584 3.71 8.28 26.27
C ALA A 584 4.94 7.85 25.45
N LEU A 585 4.89 6.66 24.86
CA LEU A 585 5.93 6.11 24.00
C LEU A 585 5.47 6.19 22.54
N SER A 586 6.26 6.83 21.68
CA SER A 586 6.03 6.85 20.23
C SER A 586 7.05 5.94 19.54
N LEU A 587 6.56 4.98 18.74
CA LEU A 587 7.39 4.16 17.85
C LEU A 587 7.46 4.86 16.48
N MET A 588 8.68 5.14 16.03
CA MET A 588 8.99 5.65 14.70
C MET A 588 9.62 4.54 13.87
N ILE A 589 9.05 4.23 12.71
CA ILE A 589 9.50 3.16 11.83
C ILE A 589 10.17 3.77 10.59
N PHE A 590 11.43 3.42 10.37
CA PHE A 590 12.25 3.83 9.24
C PHE A 590 12.68 2.63 8.41
N ASP A 591 13.26 2.88 7.23
CA ASP A 591 13.82 1.83 6.37
C ASP A 591 14.98 1.07 7.05
N ASN A 592 15.70 1.73 7.97
CA ASN A 592 16.81 1.16 8.73
C ASN A 592 16.42 0.65 10.13
N GLY A 593 15.13 0.52 10.42
CA GLY A 593 14.61 -0.09 11.64
C GLY A 593 13.77 0.84 12.53
N PRO A 594 13.24 0.31 13.65
CA PRO A 594 12.41 1.03 14.59
C PRO A 594 13.23 1.88 15.55
N LEU A 595 12.67 3.02 15.98
CA LEU A 595 13.18 3.89 17.02
C LEU A 595 12.04 4.34 17.93
N PHE A 596 12.17 4.12 19.23
CA PHE A 596 11.18 4.52 20.21
C PHE A 596 11.62 5.81 20.90
N VAL A 597 10.65 6.71 21.19
CA VAL A 597 10.89 8.00 21.84
C VAL A 597 9.89 8.19 22.98
N ALA A 598 10.36 8.56 24.18
CA ALA A 598 9.54 8.87 25.36
C ALA A 598 10.16 10.03 26.20
N ASP A 599 9.37 10.78 26.95
CA ASP A 599 7.91 10.89 26.97
C ASP A 599 7.45 11.94 25.97
N THR A 600 6.64 11.56 25.01
CA THR A 600 6.30 12.43 23.88
C THR A 600 5.09 13.33 24.12
N HIS A 601 4.27 13.12 25.18
CA HIS A 601 2.97 13.83 25.29
C HIS A 601 2.54 14.24 26.71
N ILE A 602 3.15 13.72 27.79
CA ILE A 602 2.53 13.83 29.13
C ILE A 602 3.34 14.69 30.09
N ASN A 603 4.58 14.33 30.37
CA ASN A 603 5.34 14.93 31.46
C ASN A 603 6.20 16.08 30.97
N THR A 604 5.78 17.33 31.23
CA THR A 604 6.53 18.54 30.88
C THR A 604 7.86 18.66 31.63
N GLU A 605 7.91 18.16 32.86
CA GLU A 605 9.12 18.01 33.65
C GLU A 605 9.08 16.66 34.37
N GLN A 606 10.20 15.95 34.37
CA GLN A 606 10.32 14.65 35.02
C GLN A 606 11.31 14.70 36.18
N THR A 607 10.99 13.99 37.27
CA THR A 607 11.94 13.70 38.35
C THR A 607 12.80 12.48 37.98
N PRO A 608 13.93 12.27 38.69
CA PRO A 608 14.72 11.02 38.47
C PRO A 608 13.89 9.75 38.63
N GLU A 609 12.98 9.72 39.60
CA GLU A 609 12.11 8.54 39.85
C GLU A 609 11.12 8.33 38.68
N THR A 610 10.50 9.40 38.17
CA THR A 610 9.63 9.29 37.00
C THR A 610 10.36 8.87 35.75
N LEU A 611 11.61 9.29 35.55
CA LEU A 611 12.45 8.84 34.44
C LEU A 611 12.80 7.35 34.55
N VAL A 612 13.10 6.85 35.75
CA VAL A 612 13.30 5.42 35.98
C VAL A 612 12.06 4.62 35.61
N GLU A 613 10.90 5.01 36.12
CA GLU A 613 9.63 4.33 35.79
C GLU A 613 9.30 4.40 34.29
N THR A 614 9.53 5.53 33.66
CA THR A 614 9.38 5.70 32.20
C THR A 614 10.30 4.74 31.42
N THR A 615 11.57 4.62 31.86
CA THR A 615 12.57 3.75 31.27
C THR A 615 12.17 2.29 31.37
N LEU A 616 11.76 1.84 32.57
CA LEU A 616 11.30 0.47 32.82
C LEU A 616 10.03 0.14 32.03
N ALA A 617 9.09 1.08 31.97
CA ALA A 617 7.86 0.90 31.19
C ALA A 617 8.17 0.85 29.69
N ALA A 618 9.05 1.70 29.18
CA ALA A 618 9.48 1.67 27.78
C ALA A 618 10.13 0.31 27.41
N ALA A 619 11.03 -0.19 28.27
CA ALA A 619 11.65 -1.51 28.05
C ALA A 619 10.60 -2.63 27.88
N ARG A 620 9.62 -2.69 28.80
CA ARG A 620 8.52 -3.66 28.72
C ARG A 620 7.72 -3.53 27.43
N HIS A 621 7.39 -2.30 27.02
CA HIS A 621 6.60 -2.08 25.79
C HIS A 621 7.40 -2.41 24.52
N VAL A 622 8.70 -2.16 24.48
CA VAL A 622 9.57 -2.49 23.34
C VAL A 622 9.66 -3.99 23.10
N ARG A 623 9.71 -4.78 24.15
CA ARG A 623 9.74 -6.26 24.09
C ARG A 623 8.47 -6.85 23.45
N ARG A 624 7.32 -6.15 23.50
CA ARG A 624 6.09 -6.58 22.82
C ARG A 624 6.24 -6.66 21.31
N PHE A 625 7.21 -5.95 20.76
CA PHE A 625 7.54 -5.97 19.32
C PHE A 625 8.63 -7.00 18.98
N GLY A 626 9.05 -7.83 19.95
CA GLY A 626 10.14 -8.79 19.78
C GLY A 626 11.52 -8.13 19.69
N ILE A 627 11.66 -6.91 20.22
CA ILE A 627 12.87 -6.11 20.14
C ILE A 627 13.52 -6.04 21.53
N GLU A 628 14.83 -6.34 21.60
CA GLU A 628 15.58 -6.17 22.84
C GLU A 628 15.90 -4.68 23.07
N PRO A 629 15.51 -4.10 24.23
CA PRO A 629 15.71 -2.68 24.50
C PRO A 629 17.19 -2.29 24.61
N GLN A 630 17.58 -1.24 23.89
CA GLN A 630 18.87 -0.54 24.03
C GLN A 630 18.56 0.94 24.28
N ILE A 631 18.56 1.35 25.54
CA ILE A 631 17.98 2.60 26.00
C ILE A 631 19.04 3.67 26.21
N ALA A 632 18.88 4.83 25.58
CA ALA A 632 19.72 6.00 25.83
C ALA A 632 18.93 7.08 26.59
N LEU A 633 19.50 7.54 27.71
CA LEU A 633 19.02 8.72 28.44
C LEU A 633 19.63 9.98 27.82
N CYS A 634 18.83 10.72 27.07
CA CYS A 634 19.27 11.85 26.25
C CYS A 634 19.14 13.19 26.94
N SER A 635 20.19 14.00 26.89
CA SER A 635 20.21 15.34 27.48
C SER A 635 21.05 16.34 26.70
N GLY A 636 21.13 17.58 27.16
CA GLY A 636 22.05 18.58 26.63
C GLY A 636 23.47 18.50 27.22
N SER A 637 23.78 17.42 27.96
CA SER A 637 25.09 17.06 28.48
C SER A 637 25.52 15.70 27.95
N GLN A 638 26.80 15.46 27.89
CA GLN A 638 27.37 14.22 27.40
C GLN A 638 28.39 13.68 28.37
N PHE A 639 28.03 12.67 29.12
CA PHE A 639 28.84 12.01 30.14
C PHE A 639 29.47 13.00 31.12
N GLY A 640 28.67 13.99 31.59
CA GLY A 640 29.12 14.99 32.57
C GLY A 640 29.86 16.19 32.00
N ASN A 641 29.97 16.36 30.68
CA ASN A 641 30.75 17.45 30.08
C ASN A 641 30.14 18.83 30.27
N ARG A 642 28.85 18.91 30.61
CA ARG A 642 28.12 20.17 30.80
C ARG A 642 27.17 20.10 31.99
N GLU A 643 27.24 21.11 32.83
CA GLU A 643 26.26 21.27 33.90
C GLU A 643 24.97 21.93 33.36
N CYS A 644 23.89 21.19 33.31
CA CYS A 644 22.57 21.67 32.90
C CYS A 644 21.46 20.89 33.63
N ALA A 645 20.24 21.48 33.65
CA ALA A 645 19.11 20.89 34.38
C ALA A 645 18.80 19.48 33.93
N SER A 646 18.69 19.24 32.60
CA SER A 646 18.44 17.92 32.06
C SER A 646 19.55 16.91 32.38
N GLY A 647 20.84 17.34 32.34
CA GLY A 647 21.96 16.47 32.67
C GLY A 647 21.93 16.01 34.12
N ARG A 648 21.63 16.93 35.08
CA ARG A 648 21.51 16.55 36.52
C ARG A 648 20.43 15.51 36.76
N VAL A 649 19.24 15.73 36.20
CA VAL A 649 18.09 14.82 36.36
C VAL A 649 18.40 13.45 35.75
N MET A 650 19.02 13.43 34.56
CA MET A 650 19.40 12.19 33.91
C MET A 650 20.49 11.42 34.66
N ARG A 651 21.53 12.11 35.20
CA ARG A 651 22.54 11.42 36.02
C ARG A 651 21.94 10.82 37.29
N ALA A 652 21.06 11.57 37.98
CA ALA A 652 20.38 11.04 39.16
C ALA A 652 19.48 9.83 38.81
N ALA A 653 18.83 9.86 37.65
CA ALA A 653 18.05 8.69 37.14
C ALA A 653 18.97 7.48 36.83
N MET A 654 20.16 7.71 36.25
CA MET A 654 21.15 6.66 36.02
C MET A 654 21.62 6.01 37.34
N GLU A 655 21.88 6.78 38.38
CA GLU A 655 22.23 6.25 39.71
C GLU A 655 21.13 5.34 40.28
N LEU A 656 19.85 5.72 40.09
CA LEU A 656 18.71 4.92 40.51
C LEU A 656 18.51 3.64 39.65
N LEU A 657 18.82 3.69 38.36
CA LEU A 657 18.81 2.51 37.47
C LEU A 657 19.97 1.56 37.83
N ASP A 658 21.16 2.10 38.12
CA ASP A 658 22.34 1.31 38.50
C ASP A 658 22.15 0.57 39.82
N ALA A 659 21.29 1.08 40.72
CA ALA A 659 20.89 0.40 41.94
C ALA A 659 19.96 -0.81 41.71
N GLN A 660 19.46 -1.01 40.50
CA GLN A 660 18.58 -2.11 40.12
C GLN A 660 19.32 -3.13 39.27
N ASN A 661 18.95 -4.39 39.40
CA ASN A 661 19.50 -5.45 38.55
C ASN A 661 18.67 -5.60 37.29
N LEU A 662 18.98 -4.78 36.24
CA LEU A 662 18.25 -4.74 34.98
C LEU A 662 18.83 -5.72 33.97
N ASP A 663 17.95 -6.30 33.15
CA ASP A 663 18.26 -7.31 32.15
C ASP A 663 18.33 -6.78 30.72
N PHE A 664 18.41 -5.45 30.55
CA PHE A 664 18.51 -4.77 29.25
C PHE A 664 19.64 -3.73 29.23
N GLY A 665 20.07 -3.34 28.01
CA GLY A 665 21.11 -2.31 27.83
C GLY A 665 20.58 -0.91 28.05
N TYR A 666 21.25 -0.12 28.89
CA TYR A 666 20.95 1.29 29.08
C TYR A 666 22.24 2.08 29.33
N GLU A 667 22.25 3.36 28.93
CA GLU A 667 23.39 4.24 29.12
C GLU A 667 22.96 5.73 29.08
N GLY A 668 23.72 6.58 29.73
CA GLY A 668 23.52 8.05 29.71
C GLY A 668 24.31 8.77 30.78
N GLU A 669 24.21 10.07 30.88
CA GLU A 669 23.47 10.93 29.95
C GLU A 669 24.32 11.24 28.71
N MET A 670 23.68 11.31 27.55
CA MET A 670 24.39 11.56 26.29
C MET A 670 23.57 12.42 25.32
N HIS A 671 24.23 12.99 24.31
CA HIS A 671 23.54 13.59 23.17
C HIS A 671 22.89 12.51 22.28
N THR A 672 21.84 12.89 21.58
CA THR A 672 21.08 11.96 20.72
C THR A 672 21.91 11.39 19.57
N ASP A 673 22.87 12.14 19.02
CA ASP A 673 23.80 11.66 17.99
C ASP A 673 24.69 10.53 18.49
N ALA A 674 25.27 10.65 19.71
CA ALA A 674 26.05 9.60 20.32
C ALA A 674 25.21 8.35 20.67
N ALA A 675 23.91 8.52 20.98
CA ALA A 675 22.98 7.40 21.16
C ALA A 675 22.77 6.60 19.86
N LEU A 676 22.72 7.30 18.73
CA LEU A 676 22.39 6.72 17.43
C LEU A 676 23.60 6.32 16.57
N ASP A 677 24.81 6.77 16.96
CA ASP A 677 26.08 6.46 16.30
C ASP A 677 27.01 5.74 17.29
N PRO A 678 27.13 4.39 17.20
CA PRO A 678 28.01 3.61 18.08
C PRO A 678 29.50 3.98 17.95
N GLU A 679 29.99 4.35 16.77
CA GLU A 679 31.39 4.70 16.57
C GLU A 679 31.72 6.05 17.23
N LEU A 680 30.82 7.01 17.12
CA LEU A 680 30.93 8.29 17.83
C LEU A 680 30.92 8.06 19.34
N ARG A 681 29.98 7.26 19.84
CA ARG A 681 29.83 6.97 21.26
C ARG A 681 31.07 6.27 21.83
N GLU A 682 31.58 5.23 21.15
CA GLU A 682 32.77 4.50 21.60
C GLU A 682 34.00 5.39 21.63
N ARG A 683 34.14 6.31 20.70
CA ARG A 683 35.25 7.29 20.70
C ARG A 683 35.14 8.30 21.86
N LEU A 684 33.93 8.69 22.24
CA LEU A 684 33.69 9.65 23.32
C LEU A 684 33.73 9.01 24.71
N PHE A 685 33.23 7.78 24.81
CA PHE A 685 33.16 7.01 26.05
C PHE A 685 33.38 5.52 25.80
N PRO A 686 34.64 5.06 25.75
CA PRO A 686 34.96 3.66 25.44
C PRO A 686 34.42 2.63 26.45
N GLY A 687 34.08 3.06 27.68
CA GLY A 687 33.49 2.22 28.71
C GLY A 687 31.96 2.17 28.71
N ASN A 688 31.30 2.61 27.66
CA ASN A 688 29.82 2.60 27.59
C ASN A 688 29.23 1.19 27.55
N ARG A 689 28.01 1.05 28.09
CA ARG A 689 27.32 -0.23 28.25
C ARG A 689 26.40 -0.62 27.11
N LEU A 690 26.04 0.32 26.23
CA LEU A 690 25.14 0.04 25.11
C LEU A 690 25.83 -0.79 24.02
N GLN A 691 25.15 -1.83 23.58
CA GLN A 691 25.59 -2.65 22.45
C GLN A 691 24.94 -2.17 21.16
N GLY A 692 25.76 -1.64 20.24
CA GLY A 692 25.26 -1.13 18.97
C GLY A 692 24.49 0.18 19.11
N LYS A 693 23.54 0.42 18.21
CA LYS A 693 22.71 1.62 18.14
C LYS A 693 21.59 1.56 19.19
N ALA A 694 21.37 2.67 19.92
CA ALA A 694 20.18 2.77 20.77
C ALA A 694 18.89 2.68 19.93
N ASN A 695 17.90 1.93 20.43
CA ASN A 695 16.58 1.82 19.81
C ASN A 695 15.48 2.51 20.66
N VAL A 696 15.81 2.98 21.85
CA VAL A 696 14.91 3.75 22.73
C VAL A 696 15.63 5.02 23.20
N LEU A 697 14.99 6.17 23.01
CA LEU A 697 15.47 7.47 23.45
C LEU A 697 14.54 8.02 24.54
N ILE A 698 15.06 8.22 25.73
CA ILE A 698 14.35 8.83 26.88
C ILE A 698 14.85 10.27 27.05
N TYR A 699 13.93 11.22 27.04
CA TYR A 699 14.22 12.64 27.25
C TYR A 699 13.70 13.14 28.58
N ALA A 700 14.33 14.19 29.12
CA ALA A 700 14.00 14.76 30.41
C ALA A 700 12.63 15.47 30.46
N ASN A 701 12.07 15.81 29.33
CA ASN A 701 10.80 16.52 29.20
C ASN A 701 10.14 16.30 27.83
N THR A 702 8.84 16.63 27.74
CA THR A 702 8.07 16.51 26.50
C THR A 702 8.50 17.47 25.40
N ASP A 703 9.11 18.61 25.69
CA ASP A 703 9.56 19.55 24.67
C ASP A 703 10.67 18.93 23.82
N ALA A 704 11.67 18.30 24.46
CA ALA A 704 12.76 17.64 23.78
C ALA A 704 12.28 16.37 23.05
N ALA A 705 11.49 15.52 23.71
CA ALA A 705 10.95 14.30 23.11
C ALA A 705 9.98 14.62 21.95
N GLY A 706 9.11 15.61 22.12
CA GLY A 706 8.17 16.06 21.11
C GLY A 706 8.86 16.67 19.89
N ALA A 707 9.89 17.49 20.11
CA ALA A 707 10.69 18.06 19.02
C ALA A 707 11.42 16.95 18.24
N ALA A 708 12.05 16.01 18.94
CA ALA A 708 12.72 14.86 18.30
C ALA A 708 11.72 14.03 17.48
N ARG A 709 10.58 13.64 18.05
CA ARG A 709 9.51 12.91 17.36
C ARG A 709 9.00 13.65 16.11
N ASN A 710 8.74 14.94 16.21
CA ASN A 710 8.21 15.72 15.09
C ASN A 710 9.24 15.87 13.96
N LEU A 711 10.52 16.07 14.28
CA LEU A 711 11.60 16.09 13.29
C LEU A 711 11.76 14.74 12.61
N LEU A 712 11.75 13.66 13.36
CA LEU A 712 11.85 12.29 12.84
C LEU A 712 10.68 11.98 11.88
N LYS A 713 9.47 12.44 12.19
CA LYS A 713 8.30 12.28 11.34
C LYS A 713 8.37 13.14 10.07
N ALA A 714 8.69 14.44 10.22
CA ALA A 714 8.60 15.40 9.13
C ALA A 714 9.80 15.34 8.17
N VAL A 715 11.01 15.15 8.69
CA VAL A 715 12.26 15.23 7.91
C VAL A 715 12.75 13.83 7.49
N ALA A 716 12.69 12.87 8.41
CA ALA A 716 13.19 11.52 8.14
C ALA A 716 12.11 10.55 7.57
N GLY A 717 10.88 11.02 7.37
CA GLY A 717 9.79 10.22 6.82
C GLY A 717 9.38 9.04 7.70
N GLY A 718 9.60 9.12 9.02
CA GLY A 718 9.26 8.07 9.97
C GLY A 718 7.74 7.83 10.05
N LEU A 719 7.33 6.58 9.87
CA LEU A 719 5.95 6.15 10.11
C LEU A 719 5.74 5.99 11.61
N GLU A 720 4.78 6.72 12.17
CA GLU A 720 4.48 6.67 13.61
C GLU A 720 3.45 5.58 13.95
N VAL A 721 3.76 4.76 14.96
CA VAL A 721 2.81 3.93 15.70
C VAL A 721 2.77 4.44 17.14
N GLY A 722 1.62 4.98 17.54
CA GLY A 722 1.50 5.61 18.84
C GLY A 722 0.65 6.89 18.82
N PRO A 723 0.68 7.66 19.91
CA PRO A 723 1.41 7.37 21.15
C PRO A 723 0.83 6.19 21.94
N ILE A 724 1.71 5.38 22.52
CA ILE A 724 1.36 4.24 23.37
C ILE A 724 1.34 4.73 24.82
N LEU A 725 0.20 4.65 25.48
CA LEU A 725 0.08 5.06 26.88
C LEU A 725 0.69 3.99 27.80
N MET A 726 1.74 4.35 28.52
CA MET A 726 2.42 3.51 29.51
C MET A 726 1.89 3.82 30.93
N GLY A 727 1.99 2.84 31.85
CA GLY A 727 1.60 3.01 33.25
C GLY A 727 0.11 2.77 33.55
N MET A 728 -0.71 2.35 32.57
CA MET A 728 -2.14 2.07 32.73
C MET A 728 -2.53 0.60 32.55
N GLY A 729 -1.56 -0.32 32.56
CA GLY A 729 -1.78 -1.76 32.46
C GLY A 729 -2.47 -2.20 31.16
N ASN A 730 -2.20 -1.52 30.04
CA ASN A 730 -2.78 -1.76 28.72
C ASN A 730 -4.33 -1.64 28.66
N ARG A 731 -4.92 -0.89 29.62
CA ARG A 731 -6.37 -0.70 29.73
C ARG A 731 -6.89 0.51 28.98
N ALA A 732 -6.00 1.40 28.53
CA ALA A 732 -6.34 2.61 27.81
C ALA A 732 -5.21 3.03 26.86
N HIS A 733 -5.60 3.51 25.69
CA HIS A 733 -4.71 4.16 24.72
C HIS A 733 -5.36 5.46 24.24
N ILE A 734 -4.53 6.49 24.13
CA ILE A 734 -4.96 7.82 23.67
C ILE A 734 -4.20 8.12 22.40
N VAL A 735 -4.90 8.29 21.30
CA VAL A 735 -4.31 8.69 20.01
C VAL A 735 -4.37 10.19 19.81
N THR A 736 -3.86 10.67 18.69
CA THR A 736 -3.97 12.09 18.30
C THR A 736 -4.91 12.26 17.12
N PRO A 737 -5.52 13.43 16.90
CA PRO A 737 -6.43 13.68 15.77
C PRO A 737 -5.84 13.39 14.38
N SER A 738 -4.52 13.34 14.25
CA SER A 738 -3.81 12.98 13.01
C SER A 738 -3.71 11.47 12.76
N VAL A 739 -4.25 10.62 13.64
CA VAL A 739 -4.21 9.18 13.50
C VAL A 739 -4.93 8.73 12.22
N THR A 740 -4.33 7.78 11.51
CA THR A 740 -4.93 7.11 10.35
C THR A 740 -5.71 5.86 10.79
N THR A 741 -6.52 5.30 9.92
CA THR A 741 -7.21 4.02 10.18
C THR A 741 -6.21 2.89 10.47
N ARG A 742 -5.11 2.79 9.72
CA ARG A 742 -4.04 1.82 10.00
C ARG A 742 -3.36 2.09 11.36
N GLY A 743 -3.15 3.37 11.71
CA GLY A 743 -2.66 3.76 13.03
C GLY A 743 -3.59 3.30 14.15
N LEU A 744 -4.91 3.48 13.99
CA LEU A 744 -5.91 2.98 14.94
C LEU A 744 -5.92 1.47 15.06
N LEU A 745 -5.79 0.74 13.94
CA LEU A 745 -5.70 -0.73 13.93
C LEU A 745 -4.45 -1.22 14.67
N ASN A 746 -3.31 -0.56 14.47
CA ASN A 746 -2.07 -0.86 15.19
C ASN A 746 -2.25 -0.65 16.71
N ILE A 747 -2.92 0.43 17.13
CA ILE A 747 -3.23 0.68 18.55
C ILE A 747 -4.26 -0.32 19.08
N ALA A 748 -5.24 -0.74 18.28
CA ALA A 748 -6.18 -1.79 18.68
C ALA A 748 -5.46 -3.13 18.92
N ALA A 749 -4.57 -3.53 18.04
CA ALA A 749 -3.75 -4.72 18.25
C ALA A 749 -2.87 -4.62 19.51
N LEU A 750 -2.29 -3.44 19.78
CA LEU A 750 -1.58 -3.17 21.03
C LEU A 750 -2.51 -3.27 22.25
N ALA A 751 -3.72 -2.73 22.18
CA ALA A 751 -4.71 -2.82 23.26
C ALA A 751 -5.15 -4.26 23.50
N GLY A 752 -5.22 -5.07 22.45
CA GLY A 752 -5.55 -6.48 22.49
C GLY A 752 -4.46 -7.39 23.06
N SER A 753 -3.17 -7.09 22.79
CA SER A 753 -2.06 -7.93 23.26
C SER A 753 -1.77 -7.74 24.76
N ASP A 754 -1.47 -8.82 25.46
CA ASP A 754 -1.19 -8.77 26.91
C ASP A 754 0.22 -8.25 27.20
N VAL A 755 0.34 -7.29 28.14
CA VAL A 755 1.65 -6.75 28.61
C VAL A 755 2.31 -7.68 29.64
N SER A 756 1.50 -8.43 30.38
CA SER A 756 1.99 -9.30 31.46
C SER A 756 2.82 -10.50 30.97
N SER A 757 2.69 -10.86 29.68
CA SER A 757 3.44 -11.98 29.08
C SER A 757 4.88 -11.65 28.71
N TYR A 758 5.33 -10.40 28.86
CA TYR A 758 6.66 -9.95 28.45
C TYR A 758 7.54 -9.44 29.61
N GLY A 759 7.24 -9.80 30.84
CA GLY A 759 8.08 -9.42 31.97
C GLY A 759 7.68 -9.43 33.25
#